data_fc7f50dcad2a76d3fea551e74ee467e9
#
_entry.id   fc7f50dcad2a76d3fea551e74ee467e9
#
_cell.length_a   1.000
_cell.length_b   1.000
_cell.length_c   1.000
_cell.angle_alpha   90.00
_cell.angle_beta   90.00
_cell.angle_gamma   90.00
#
_symmetry.space_group_name_H-M   'P 1'
#
loop_
_entity.id
_entity.type
_entity.pdbx_description
1 polymer ?
#
loop_
_entity_poly.entity_id
_entity_poly.type
_entity_poly.pdbx_seq_one_letter_code
_entity_poly.pdbx_strand_id
1 'polypeptide(L)'
;MSATTVTYSPKVFIPLTMLCRDRCGYCTFAQSPARVSAPYLTPEEILVIATAGSRAGCHEALFTLGEFPEERYPVAGEWLREHGYQTTVEYLVAMCQLVLDETGLLPHANAGALGHEDLAKLRRVSPSQGMMIESLRPDLVAHRGAPDKTPERRLATLHAAGELAIPFTTGILIGIGEDRSDRIEALEAIAAAHERFGHVQEVIVQNFVPKADTLMRNHPACSIDDLVDAIRLARSILPPEVHVQAPPNLVDDPGILLDAGIDDFGGISPVTADHVNPERPWPHLDTLRAVAESRGRNLAPRLTVYPEFATNPRRWLDDNVRFAVLDRSDAESMGRDDPGATFPERYEAAANVGSGAEVVQIGRRSTAWYSGADRLPPLLVPAEPRATGAVAEALEGVRQGQEPGEAEIVTLFSARGTEVAAVAALADELRFAANGETVTFVRNRNINYTNVCTFKCTFCGFSKGPLSLNLRGKPYLLSNEEIADRVREADALGATEVCLQGGIHPDFDGDYYLEVCRTVKAAVPEMHVHGFTALEVTEGARRLGEPLPSYLARMRDAGLKSLPGTAAEILDDSIREVLCPDKITTNEWLDCHEMAHEAGLRSNVTIMFGSIEHPKHWARHMVRTRELQKRTLGFTEFIPLPFVHMASPIYLKRRARRGPTWRETVLMHAVGRIAYRGWIDNVQASWVKLGVVGAQQLLQAGVNDLGGTLMDENISRAAGAAHGQGITPDDFRAVVEPIGRTLRQRTTLYEPVQPLATKEAAR
;
A
#
# COMPACT_ATOMS: atom_id res chain seq x y z
N MET A 1 -7.72 8.68 11.82
CA MET A 1 -6.73 7.68 12.29
C MET A 1 -7.18 7.06 13.61
N SER A 2 -6.73 5.84 13.95
CA SER A 2 -6.99 5.25 15.27
C SER A 2 -6.36 6.09 16.38
N ALA A 3 -7.05 6.26 17.51
CA ALA A 3 -6.54 6.96 18.70
C ALA A 3 -5.22 6.34 19.24
N THR A 4 -4.87 5.15 18.80
CA THR A 4 -3.67 4.41 19.19
C THR A 4 -2.49 4.58 18.23
N THR A 5 -2.64 5.34 17.14
CA THR A 5 -1.57 5.52 16.14
C THR A 5 -0.95 6.91 16.27
N VAL A 6 0.37 6.96 16.33
CA VAL A 6 1.20 8.17 16.19
C VAL A 6 1.91 8.10 14.86
N THR A 7 1.93 9.19 14.13
CA THR A 7 2.55 9.21 12.80
C THR A 7 3.89 9.97 12.78
N TYR A 8 4.64 9.71 11.71
CA TYR A 8 5.82 10.48 11.32
C TYR A 8 5.93 10.48 9.79
N SER A 9 6.56 11.50 9.21
CA SER A 9 6.87 11.52 7.79
C SER A 9 8.34 11.16 7.54
N PRO A 10 8.64 10.01 6.93
CA PRO A 10 10.00 9.70 6.48
C PRO A 10 10.34 10.58 5.27
N LYS A 11 11.26 11.52 5.46
CA LYS A 11 11.57 12.55 4.46
C LYS A 11 13.04 12.88 4.32
N VAL A 12 13.37 13.57 3.23
CA VAL A 12 14.62 14.31 3.08
C VAL A 12 14.34 15.81 3.07
N PHE A 13 15.28 16.56 3.63
CA PHE A 13 15.24 18.02 3.63
C PHE A 13 16.13 18.55 2.51
N ILE A 14 15.56 19.35 1.61
CA ILE A 14 16.25 19.96 0.45
C ILE A 14 16.31 21.46 0.69
N PRO A 15 17.44 22.01 1.12
CA PRO A 15 17.62 23.46 1.35
C PRO A 15 17.86 24.17 0.01
N LEU A 16 16.81 24.38 -0.76
CA LEU A 16 16.88 24.91 -2.14
C LEU A 16 17.71 26.18 -2.23
N THR A 17 17.52 27.11 -1.29
CA THR A 17 18.34 28.31 -1.10
C THR A 17 18.38 28.71 0.38
N MET A 18 19.56 29.06 0.87
CA MET A 18 19.73 29.63 2.20
C MET A 18 19.73 31.18 2.18
N LEU A 19 19.64 31.82 1.01
CA LEU A 19 19.43 33.25 0.89
C LEU A 19 17.96 33.57 1.19
N CYS A 20 17.69 34.62 1.98
CA CYS A 20 16.35 34.99 2.39
C CYS A 20 16.17 36.50 2.44
N ARG A 21 15.02 36.98 1.98
CA ARG A 21 14.67 38.39 2.12
C ARG A 21 14.48 38.78 3.60
N ASP A 22 13.90 37.89 4.37
CA ASP A 22 13.64 38.05 5.78
C ASP A 22 14.90 37.89 6.66
N ARG A 23 14.90 38.60 7.82
CA ARG A 23 15.89 38.48 8.88
C ARG A 23 15.20 38.26 10.22
N CYS A 24 14.73 37.06 10.42
CA CYS A 24 14.13 36.67 11.70
C CYS A 24 15.20 36.61 12.80
N GLY A 25 14.89 37.15 13.97
CA GLY A 25 15.85 37.26 15.08
C GLY A 25 16.36 35.92 15.65
N TYR A 26 15.67 34.82 15.38
CA TYR A 26 15.95 33.46 15.84
C TYR A 26 16.54 32.54 14.76
N CYS A 27 16.50 32.95 13.48
CA CYS A 27 16.78 32.04 12.36
C CYS A 27 18.29 31.90 12.09
N THR A 28 18.76 30.65 12.02
CA THR A 28 20.13 30.30 11.60
C THR A 28 20.18 29.77 10.16
N PHE A 29 19.04 29.42 9.58
CA PHE A 29 18.96 28.90 8.22
C PHE A 29 19.34 29.97 7.18
N ALA A 30 18.82 31.20 7.35
CA ALA A 30 19.09 32.29 6.44
C ALA A 30 20.56 32.77 6.52
N GLN A 31 21.25 32.71 5.39
CA GLN A 31 22.65 33.11 5.23
C GLN A 31 22.81 34.36 4.35
N SER A 32 23.96 35.00 4.42
CA SER A 32 24.33 36.04 3.47
C SER A 32 25.04 35.42 2.24
N PRO A 33 25.04 36.13 1.06
CA PRO A 33 25.73 35.63 -0.13
C PRO A 33 27.22 35.30 0.09
N ALA A 34 27.89 35.97 1.01
CA ALA A 34 29.31 35.71 1.34
C ALA A 34 29.54 34.40 2.10
N ARG A 35 28.48 33.76 2.63
CA ARG A 35 28.56 32.53 3.43
C ARG A 35 28.05 31.28 2.69
N VAL A 36 27.51 31.41 1.50
CA VAL A 36 27.03 30.30 0.68
C VAL A 36 27.95 30.12 -0.54
N SER A 37 28.14 28.89 -0.97
CA SER A 37 28.95 28.56 -2.16
C SER A 37 28.25 28.95 -3.46
N ALA A 38 26.93 28.83 -3.48
CA ALA A 38 26.06 29.23 -4.59
C ALA A 38 24.72 29.75 -4.05
N PRO A 39 24.01 30.59 -4.79
CA PRO A 39 22.70 31.11 -4.39
C PRO A 39 21.62 30.04 -4.22
N TYR A 40 21.66 29.01 -5.06
CA TYR A 40 20.70 27.89 -5.08
C TYR A 40 21.44 26.58 -5.25
N LEU A 41 20.85 25.47 -4.76
CA LEU A 41 21.28 24.12 -5.14
C LEU A 41 20.98 23.89 -6.63
N THR A 42 21.90 23.22 -7.31
CA THR A 42 21.68 22.79 -8.70
C THR A 42 20.73 21.60 -8.80
N PRO A 43 20.13 21.32 -9.99
CA PRO A 43 19.30 20.13 -10.20
C PRO A 43 20.01 18.82 -9.84
N GLU A 44 21.32 18.72 -10.13
CA GLU A 44 22.13 17.54 -9.82
C GLU A 44 22.31 17.34 -8.32
N GLU A 45 22.59 18.40 -7.57
CA GLU A 45 22.71 18.37 -6.11
C GLU A 45 21.38 17.96 -5.45
N ILE A 46 20.27 18.49 -5.94
CA ILE A 46 18.91 18.14 -5.49
C ILE A 46 18.64 16.66 -5.74
N LEU A 47 18.96 16.13 -6.93
CA LEU A 47 18.76 14.73 -7.27
C LEU A 47 19.62 13.78 -6.42
N VAL A 48 20.84 14.18 -6.05
CA VAL A 48 21.68 13.40 -5.14
C VAL A 48 20.97 13.21 -3.81
N ILE A 49 20.45 14.28 -3.21
CA ILE A 49 19.71 14.23 -1.93
C ILE A 49 18.43 13.39 -2.07
N ALA A 50 17.62 13.70 -3.09
CA ALA A 50 16.35 13.04 -3.30
C ALA A 50 16.51 11.52 -3.59
N THR A 51 17.52 11.15 -4.39
CA THR A 51 17.81 9.73 -4.69
C THR A 51 18.27 8.98 -3.43
N ALA A 52 19.12 9.59 -2.61
CA ALA A 52 19.53 9.01 -1.33
C ALA A 52 18.32 8.77 -0.42
N GLY A 53 17.39 9.74 -0.34
CA GLY A 53 16.15 9.61 0.43
C GLY A 53 15.23 8.51 -0.11
N SER A 54 15.04 8.45 -1.41
CA SER A 54 14.23 7.41 -2.05
C SER A 54 14.78 6.01 -1.75
N ARG A 55 16.11 5.82 -1.83
CA ARG A 55 16.79 4.56 -1.47
C ARG A 55 16.67 4.22 0.02
N ALA A 56 16.61 5.22 0.88
CA ALA A 56 16.43 5.06 2.32
C ALA A 56 14.96 4.82 2.73
N GLY A 57 14.02 4.75 1.77
CA GLY A 57 12.61 4.51 2.05
C GLY A 57 11.81 5.76 2.43
N CYS A 58 12.32 6.96 2.16
CA CYS A 58 11.56 8.19 2.35
C CYS A 58 10.38 8.28 1.38
N HIS A 59 9.31 8.95 1.82
CA HIS A 59 8.15 9.26 0.98
C HIS A 59 8.12 10.71 0.50
N GLU A 60 8.75 11.60 1.26
CA GLU A 60 8.63 13.04 1.08
C GLU A 60 9.99 13.69 0.78
N ALA A 61 9.98 14.67 -0.10
CA ALA A 61 11.05 15.65 -0.29
C ALA A 61 10.56 17.02 0.19
N LEU A 62 10.98 17.43 1.38
CA LEU A 62 10.64 18.73 1.93
C LEU A 62 11.61 19.79 1.36
N PHE A 63 11.08 20.67 0.53
CA PHE A 63 11.80 21.86 0.07
C PHE A 63 11.70 22.97 1.11
N THR A 64 12.82 23.25 1.74
CA THR A 64 13.00 24.37 2.68
C THR A 64 13.83 25.45 2.00
N LEU A 65 13.39 26.69 2.09
CA LEU A 65 14.06 27.79 1.39
C LEU A 65 13.84 29.13 2.10
N GLY A 66 14.72 30.08 1.82
CA GLY A 66 14.51 31.48 2.19
C GLY A 66 13.49 32.15 1.29
N GLU A 67 12.70 33.06 1.86
CA GLU A 67 11.63 33.78 1.16
C GLU A 67 12.20 34.84 0.23
N PHE A 68 11.81 34.85 -1.05
CA PHE A 68 12.08 35.84 -2.09
C PHE A 68 13.52 36.44 -2.08
N PRO A 69 14.58 35.60 -2.11
CA PRO A 69 15.95 36.13 -2.05
C PRO A 69 16.32 37.06 -3.21
N GLU A 70 15.71 36.88 -4.40
CA GLU A 70 15.90 37.68 -5.58
C GLU A 70 15.49 39.15 -5.38
N GLU A 71 14.56 39.43 -4.49
CA GLU A 71 14.13 40.80 -4.20
C GLU A 71 15.13 41.55 -3.30
N ARG A 72 16.05 40.82 -2.66
CA ARG A 72 17.04 41.42 -1.77
C ARG A 72 18.46 41.32 -2.29
N TYR A 73 18.80 40.22 -2.92
CA TYR A 73 20.15 39.90 -3.34
C TYR A 73 20.25 39.79 -4.86
N PRO A 74 20.92 40.79 -5.54
CA PRO A 74 21.07 40.76 -7.02
C PRO A 74 21.63 39.43 -7.54
N VAL A 75 22.58 38.82 -6.82
CA VAL A 75 23.20 37.52 -7.17
C VAL A 75 22.19 36.39 -7.29
N ALA A 76 21.12 36.41 -6.50
CA ALA A 76 20.06 35.41 -6.60
C ALA A 76 19.25 35.61 -7.90
N GLY A 77 18.86 36.84 -8.22
CA GLY A 77 18.17 37.14 -9.47
C GLY A 77 19.03 36.93 -10.72
N GLU A 78 20.34 37.21 -10.66
CA GLU A 78 21.29 36.92 -11.74
C GLU A 78 21.37 35.39 -11.99
N TRP A 79 21.59 34.61 -10.93
CA TRP A 79 21.64 33.15 -11.02
C TRP A 79 20.35 32.54 -11.62
N LEU A 80 19.17 33.01 -11.20
CA LEU A 80 17.90 32.56 -11.76
C LEU A 80 17.81 32.80 -13.24
N ARG A 81 18.13 34.05 -13.70
CA ARG A 81 18.08 34.39 -15.12
C ARG A 81 19.08 33.60 -15.97
N GLU A 82 20.29 33.35 -15.46
CA GLU A 82 21.30 32.51 -16.12
C GLU A 82 20.81 31.06 -16.31
N HIS A 83 19.94 30.58 -15.41
CA HIS A 83 19.35 29.23 -15.47
C HIS A 83 17.96 29.21 -16.11
N GLY A 84 17.47 30.32 -16.64
CA GLY A 84 16.20 30.39 -17.38
C GLY A 84 14.95 30.62 -16.53
N TYR A 85 15.11 31.05 -15.28
CA TYR A 85 14.01 31.36 -14.36
C TYR A 85 13.91 32.82 -14.02
N GLN A 86 12.70 33.32 -13.69
CA GLN A 86 12.48 34.68 -13.26
C GLN A 86 12.40 34.81 -11.74
N THR A 87 11.85 33.81 -11.06
CA THR A 87 11.62 33.82 -9.62
C THR A 87 12.09 32.54 -8.96
N THR A 88 12.33 32.61 -7.65
CA THR A 88 12.60 31.43 -6.80
C THR A 88 11.47 30.41 -6.87
N VAL A 89 10.21 30.87 -6.94
CA VAL A 89 9.05 29.99 -7.03
C VAL A 89 9.02 29.23 -8.35
N GLU A 90 9.36 29.85 -9.49
CA GLU A 90 9.47 29.14 -10.77
C GLU A 90 10.55 28.05 -10.72
N TYR A 91 11.70 28.33 -10.10
CA TYR A 91 12.74 27.32 -9.90
C TYR A 91 12.28 26.20 -8.97
N LEU A 92 11.61 26.52 -7.85
CA LEU A 92 11.05 25.54 -6.94
C LEU A 92 10.04 24.61 -7.64
N VAL A 93 9.13 25.15 -8.47
CA VAL A 93 8.17 24.36 -9.26
C VAL A 93 8.89 23.37 -10.16
N ALA A 94 9.94 23.82 -10.87
CA ALA A 94 10.73 22.96 -11.74
C ALA A 94 11.45 21.84 -10.95
N MET A 95 12.01 22.16 -9.79
CA MET A 95 12.72 21.17 -8.94
C MET A 95 11.77 20.20 -8.26
N CYS A 96 10.58 20.63 -7.84
CA CYS A 96 9.53 19.74 -7.36
C CYS A 96 9.13 18.72 -8.45
N GLN A 97 8.92 19.20 -9.70
CA GLN A 97 8.61 18.31 -10.82
C GLN A 97 9.76 17.33 -11.10
N LEU A 98 11.01 17.80 -11.10
CA LEU A 98 12.20 16.97 -11.31
C LEU A 98 12.29 15.85 -10.27
N VAL A 99 12.13 16.17 -8.98
CA VAL A 99 12.19 15.18 -7.90
C VAL A 99 11.04 14.18 -8.03
N LEU A 100 9.83 14.64 -8.33
CA LEU A 100 8.67 13.78 -8.54
C LEU A 100 8.91 12.78 -9.69
N ASP A 101 9.44 13.26 -10.81
CA ASP A 101 9.65 12.45 -12.01
C ASP A 101 10.81 11.45 -11.87
N GLU A 102 11.93 11.87 -11.27
CA GLU A 102 13.15 11.05 -11.22
C GLU A 102 13.20 10.11 -10.01
N THR A 103 12.55 10.46 -8.89
CA THR A 103 12.62 9.69 -7.64
C THR A 103 11.28 9.19 -7.13
N GLY A 104 10.18 9.78 -7.61
CA GLY A 104 8.83 9.56 -7.12
C GLY A 104 8.60 10.03 -5.68
N LEU A 105 9.58 10.67 -5.02
CA LEU A 105 9.33 11.32 -3.74
C LEU A 105 8.27 12.41 -3.92
N LEU A 106 7.41 12.55 -2.91
CA LEU A 106 6.35 13.54 -2.89
C LEU A 106 6.91 14.88 -2.43
N PRO A 107 6.95 15.92 -3.28
CA PRO A 107 7.41 17.22 -2.83
C PRO A 107 6.45 17.83 -1.81
N HIS A 108 7.02 18.44 -0.76
CA HIS A 108 6.34 19.37 0.13
C HIS A 108 7.01 20.73 0.00
N ALA A 109 6.26 21.74 -0.43
CA ALA A 109 6.81 23.08 -0.63
C ALA A 109 6.57 23.94 0.63
N ASN A 110 7.65 24.27 1.33
CA ASN A 110 7.64 25.21 2.45
C ASN A 110 8.34 26.49 2.06
N ALA A 111 7.65 27.30 1.22
CA ALA A 111 8.21 28.44 0.52
C ALA A 111 7.85 29.81 1.16
N GLY A 112 7.30 29.80 2.38
CA GLY A 112 6.92 31.02 3.10
C GLY A 112 5.59 31.62 2.65
N ALA A 113 5.46 32.94 2.76
CA ALA A 113 4.21 33.66 2.50
C ALA A 113 4.00 33.92 1.01
N LEU A 114 3.27 33.05 0.33
CA LEU A 114 2.99 33.10 -1.10
C LEU A 114 1.58 33.67 -1.40
N GLY A 115 1.45 34.27 -2.59
CA GLY A 115 0.17 34.65 -3.15
C GLY A 115 -0.56 33.49 -3.83
N HIS A 116 -1.83 33.71 -4.15
CA HIS A 116 -2.72 32.73 -4.78
C HIS A 116 -2.14 32.11 -6.07
N GLU A 117 -1.51 32.92 -6.94
CA GLU A 117 -0.95 32.43 -8.21
C GLU A 117 0.21 31.45 -8.00
N ASP A 118 1.14 31.75 -7.08
CA ASP A 118 2.30 30.92 -6.81
C ASP A 118 1.92 29.62 -6.08
N LEU A 119 0.97 29.70 -5.14
CA LEU A 119 0.38 28.53 -4.51
C LEU A 119 -0.27 27.59 -5.55
N ALA A 120 -0.98 28.16 -6.53
CA ALA A 120 -1.61 27.39 -7.60
C ALA A 120 -0.58 26.71 -8.53
N LYS A 121 0.55 27.37 -8.84
CA LYS A 121 1.66 26.77 -9.60
C LYS A 121 2.24 25.57 -8.83
N LEU A 122 2.52 25.74 -7.55
CA LEU A 122 3.07 24.69 -6.69
C LEU A 122 2.10 23.52 -6.47
N ARG A 123 0.78 23.76 -6.38
CA ARG A 123 -0.23 22.72 -6.24
C ARG A 123 -0.14 21.64 -7.33
N ARG A 124 0.32 22.00 -8.52
CA ARG A 124 0.47 21.08 -9.65
C ARG A 124 1.59 20.06 -9.44
N VAL A 125 2.58 20.37 -8.62
CA VAL A 125 3.81 19.57 -8.46
C VAL A 125 4.06 19.14 -7.02
N SER A 126 3.24 19.60 -6.08
CA SER A 126 3.36 19.22 -4.67
C SER A 126 1.98 18.86 -4.07
N PRO A 127 1.83 17.67 -3.47
CA PRO A 127 0.55 17.25 -2.89
C PRO A 127 0.18 18.01 -1.61
N SER A 128 1.14 18.64 -0.95
CA SER A 128 0.92 19.50 0.21
C SER A 128 1.90 20.67 0.22
N GLN A 129 1.53 21.74 0.89
CA GLN A 129 2.36 22.93 1.06
C GLN A 129 2.31 23.38 2.52
N GLY A 130 3.25 24.21 2.94
CA GLY A 130 3.31 24.69 4.31
C GLY A 130 3.86 26.08 4.47
N MET A 131 3.40 26.76 5.51
CA MET A 131 3.92 28.03 5.99
C MET A 131 3.47 28.22 7.44
N MET A 132 4.44 28.44 8.33
CA MET A 132 4.17 28.67 9.75
C MET A 132 3.55 30.06 9.96
N ILE A 133 2.39 30.14 10.61
CA ILE A 133 1.86 31.44 11.12
C ILE A 133 2.82 32.03 12.15
N GLU A 134 3.39 31.19 13.00
CA GLU A 134 4.26 31.46 14.13
C GLU A 134 3.57 32.27 15.23
N SER A 135 3.13 33.49 14.97
CA SER A 135 2.36 34.34 15.88
C SER A 135 1.61 35.39 15.07
N LEU A 136 0.48 35.84 15.56
CA LEU A 136 -0.27 37.00 15.01
C LEU A 136 0.07 38.31 15.71
N ARG A 137 1.00 38.30 16.66
CA ARG A 137 1.44 39.52 17.33
C ARG A 137 2.32 40.38 16.39
N PRO A 138 1.90 41.62 16.04
CA PRO A 138 2.54 42.40 14.97
C PRO A 138 3.87 43.05 15.40
N ASP A 139 4.11 43.24 16.69
CA ASP A 139 5.24 43.98 17.25
C ASP A 139 6.39 43.08 17.81
N LEU A 140 6.37 41.78 17.46
CA LEU A 140 7.40 40.86 17.92
C LEU A 140 8.81 41.29 17.48
N VAL A 141 9.71 41.42 18.47
CA VAL A 141 11.11 41.74 18.21
C VAL A 141 11.79 40.68 17.33
N ALA A 142 11.35 39.46 17.49
CA ALA A 142 11.80 38.30 16.67
C ALA A 142 11.58 38.50 15.16
N HIS A 143 10.53 39.23 14.75
CA HIS A 143 10.13 39.46 13.37
C HIS A 143 10.54 40.84 12.80
N ARG A 144 11.22 41.69 13.59
CA ARG A 144 11.52 43.09 13.23
C ARG A 144 12.23 43.26 11.87
N GLY A 145 12.94 42.30 11.37
CA GLY A 145 13.65 42.34 10.08
C GLY A 145 13.02 41.44 9.00
N ALA A 146 11.77 41.02 9.18
CA ALA A 146 11.11 40.02 8.37
C ALA A 146 9.78 40.54 7.77
N PRO A 147 9.81 41.23 6.62
CA PRO A 147 8.63 41.86 6.00
C PRO A 147 7.55 40.83 5.61
N ASP A 148 7.87 39.55 5.45
CA ASP A 148 6.94 38.50 5.11
C ASP A 148 6.27 37.85 6.33
N LYS A 149 6.67 38.24 7.54
CA LYS A 149 6.16 37.73 8.80
C LYS A 149 5.01 38.57 9.39
N THR A 150 4.38 39.44 8.59
CA THR A 150 3.21 40.17 9.08
C THR A 150 1.98 39.26 9.18
N PRO A 151 1.13 39.43 10.23
CA PRO A 151 -0.07 38.62 10.42
C PRO A 151 -0.97 38.59 9.18
N GLU A 152 -1.23 39.76 8.57
CA GLU A 152 -2.11 39.90 7.41
C GLU A 152 -1.61 39.07 6.22
N ARG A 153 -0.30 39.11 5.95
CA ARG A 153 0.31 38.41 4.83
C ARG A 153 0.24 36.89 5.04
N ARG A 154 0.52 36.42 6.26
CA ARG A 154 0.48 35.01 6.59
C ARG A 154 -0.93 34.43 6.59
N LEU A 155 -1.89 35.18 7.15
CA LEU A 155 -3.29 34.80 7.07
C LEU A 155 -3.82 34.79 5.63
N ALA A 156 -3.41 35.76 4.80
CA ALA A 156 -3.78 35.75 3.37
C ALA A 156 -3.26 34.51 2.64
N THR A 157 -2.04 34.06 2.92
CA THR A 157 -1.50 32.82 2.38
C THR A 157 -2.28 31.58 2.83
N LEU A 158 -2.60 31.50 4.12
CA LEU A 158 -3.40 30.41 4.68
C LEU A 158 -4.79 30.32 4.03
N HIS A 159 -5.46 31.48 3.84
CA HIS A 159 -6.77 31.54 3.18
C HIS A 159 -6.67 31.16 1.68
N ALA A 160 -5.67 31.68 0.97
CA ALA A 160 -5.47 31.34 -0.44
C ALA A 160 -5.20 29.84 -0.65
N ALA A 161 -4.46 29.21 0.24
CA ALA A 161 -4.29 27.75 0.24
C ALA A 161 -5.63 27.01 0.41
N GLY A 162 -6.49 27.51 1.28
CA GLY A 162 -7.85 26.98 1.48
C GLY A 162 -8.74 27.12 0.24
N GLU A 163 -8.74 28.30 -0.39
CA GLU A 163 -9.48 28.56 -1.63
C GLU A 163 -9.03 27.64 -2.77
N LEU A 164 -7.75 27.31 -2.82
CA LEU A 164 -7.15 26.40 -3.81
C LEU A 164 -7.29 24.93 -3.44
N ALA A 165 -7.90 24.60 -2.30
CA ALA A 165 -7.99 23.23 -1.77
C ALA A 165 -6.60 22.53 -1.74
N ILE A 166 -5.63 23.15 -1.11
CA ILE A 166 -4.29 22.63 -0.89
C ILE A 166 -4.22 22.06 0.54
N PRO A 167 -3.89 20.78 0.74
CA PRO A 167 -3.56 20.25 2.07
C PRO A 167 -2.39 21.05 2.64
N PHE A 168 -2.61 21.74 3.78
CA PHE A 168 -1.70 22.76 4.23
C PHE A 168 -1.20 22.51 5.64
N THR A 169 0.12 22.61 5.82
CA THR A 169 0.79 22.56 7.11
C THR A 169 1.04 23.99 7.61
N THR A 170 0.65 24.25 8.85
CA THR A 170 0.95 25.52 9.50
C THR A 170 1.37 25.30 10.95
N GLY A 171 1.48 26.34 11.76
CA GLY A 171 1.84 26.17 13.17
C GLY A 171 2.23 27.48 13.87
N ILE A 172 2.56 27.33 15.15
CA ILE A 172 3.01 28.39 16.03
C ILE A 172 4.44 28.14 16.50
N LEU A 173 5.21 29.21 16.67
CA LEU A 173 6.55 29.18 17.27
C LEU A 173 6.48 29.86 18.63
N ILE A 174 6.74 29.11 19.69
CA ILE A 174 6.55 29.56 21.06
C ILE A 174 7.86 29.85 21.75
N GLY A 175 7.87 30.87 22.63
CA GLY A 175 9.04 31.35 23.35
C GLY A 175 9.84 32.44 22.61
N ILE A 176 9.24 33.11 21.61
CA ILE A 176 9.87 34.21 20.85
C ILE A 176 9.46 35.60 21.31
N GLY A 177 8.73 35.69 22.42
CA GLY A 177 8.24 36.93 23.03
C GLY A 177 6.75 37.13 22.97
N GLU A 178 6.02 36.17 22.43
CA GLU A 178 4.56 36.04 22.50
C GLU A 178 4.13 35.58 23.90
N ASP A 179 2.89 35.82 24.26
CA ASP A 179 2.27 35.30 25.47
C ASP A 179 1.19 34.26 25.17
N ARG A 180 0.52 33.76 26.23
CA ARG A 180 -0.52 32.74 26.10
C ARG A 180 -1.72 33.21 25.31
N SER A 181 -2.09 34.50 25.39
CA SER A 181 -3.21 35.03 24.59
C SER A 181 -2.89 35.15 23.13
N ASP A 182 -1.63 35.48 22.77
CA ASP A 182 -1.15 35.48 21.39
C ASP A 182 -1.20 34.08 20.76
N ARG A 183 -0.89 33.02 21.55
CA ARG A 183 -1.00 31.61 21.13
C ARG A 183 -2.43 31.22 20.86
N ILE A 184 -3.37 31.61 21.74
CA ILE A 184 -4.80 31.35 21.56
C ILE A 184 -5.30 32.04 20.30
N GLU A 185 -5.01 33.31 20.08
CA GLU A 185 -5.42 34.07 18.90
C GLU A 185 -4.94 33.42 17.60
N ALA A 186 -3.68 32.97 17.55
CA ALA A 186 -3.12 32.30 16.39
C ALA A 186 -3.81 30.93 16.12
N LEU A 187 -4.06 30.14 17.16
CA LEU A 187 -4.73 28.85 17.04
C LEU A 187 -6.21 29.01 16.63
N GLU A 188 -6.93 30.00 17.18
CA GLU A 188 -8.31 30.31 16.79
C GLU A 188 -8.40 30.78 15.32
N ALA A 189 -7.45 31.58 14.84
CA ALA A 189 -7.38 31.97 13.44
C ALA A 189 -7.13 30.78 12.51
N ILE A 190 -6.26 29.84 12.90
CA ILE A 190 -6.03 28.60 12.15
C ILE A 190 -7.28 27.72 12.15
N ALA A 191 -7.95 27.57 13.31
CA ALA A 191 -9.20 26.81 13.44
C ALA A 191 -10.30 27.39 12.53
N ALA A 192 -10.50 28.71 12.56
CA ALA A 192 -11.47 29.39 11.71
C ALA A 192 -11.19 29.23 10.21
N ALA A 193 -9.91 29.23 9.79
CA ALA A 193 -9.54 28.96 8.42
C ALA A 193 -9.84 27.49 8.03
N HIS A 194 -9.58 26.54 8.93
CA HIS A 194 -9.92 25.14 8.71
C HIS A 194 -11.43 24.92 8.64
N GLU A 195 -12.21 25.47 9.56
CA GLU A 195 -13.67 25.38 9.55
C GLU A 195 -14.27 25.88 8.23
N ARG A 196 -13.69 26.93 7.66
CA ARG A 196 -14.16 27.49 6.40
C ARG A 196 -13.80 26.63 5.18
N PHE A 197 -12.61 26.08 5.11
CA PHE A 197 -12.08 25.45 3.90
C PHE A 197 -11.78 23.94 4.05
N GLY A 198 -11.55 23.45 5.27
CA GLY A 198 -11.21 22.06 5.57
C GLY A 198 -9.81 21.66 5.13
N HIS A 199 -8.85 22.58 4.99
CA HIS A 199 -7.57 22.36 4.28
C HIS A 199 -6.36 22.22 5.20
N VAL A 200 -6.42 22.66 6.46
CA VAL A 200 -5.30 22.52 7.39
C VAL A 200 -5.19 21.07 7.82
N GLN A 201 -4.11 20.41 7.43
CA GLN A 201 -3.89 19.00 7.75
C GLN A 201 -3.17 18.81 9.08
N GLU A 202 -2.24 19.70 9.43
CA GLU A 202 -1.49 19.63 10.68
C GLU A 202 -1.09 21.02 11.18
N VAL A 203 -0.96 21.14 12.50
CA VAL A 203 -0.46 22.32 13.19
C VAL A 203 0.78 21.93 14.00
N ILE A 204 1.91 22.57 13.66
CA ILE A 204 3.19 22.36 14.33
C ILE A 204 3.26 23.28 15.54
N VAL A 205 3.46 22.72 16.73
CA VAL A 205 3.81 23.49 17.95
C VAL A 205 5.32 23.37 18.14
N GLN A 206 6.05 24.40 17.73
CA GLN A 206 7.51 24.40 17.78
C GLN A 206 8.01 25.28 18.91
N ASN A 207 8.92 24.73 19.73
CA ASN A 207 9.58 25.48 20.80
C ASN A 207 10.84 26.21 20.30
N PHE A 208 11.02 27.44 20.74
CA PHE A 208 12.23 28.22 20.47
C PHE A 208 13.42 27.70 21.29
N VAL A 209 14.54 27.54 20.61
CA VAL A 209 15.85 27.25 21.22
C VAL A 209 16.82 28.35 20.82
N PRO A 210 17.44 29.07 21.78
CA PRO A 210 18.39 30.14 21.48
C PRO A 210 19.64 29.61 20.79
N LYS A 211 20.16 30.34 19.79
CA LYS A 211 21.29 29.93 18.96
C LYS A 211 22.37 31.02 18.95
N ALA A 212 23.64 30.64 19.05
CA ALA A 212 24.76 31.53 19.25
C ALA A 212 24.89 32.65 18.20
N ASP A 213 24.61 32.32 16.94
CA ASP A 213 24.79 33.24 15.78
C ASP A 213 23.53 34.06 15.44
N THR A 214 22.56 34.16 16.38
CA THR A 214 21.31 34.91 16.14
C THR A 214 21.18 36.14 17.00
N LEU A 215 20.28 37.05 16.65
CA LEU A 215 19.95 38.22 17.48
C LEU A 215 19.36 37.81 18.81
N MET A 216 18.66 36.66 18.87
CA MET A 216 18.00 36.15 20.08
C MET A 216 18.88 35.17 20.88
N ARG A 217 20.22 35.15 20.67
CA ARG A 217 21.16 34.23 21.38
C ARG A 217 21.09 34.30 22.90
N ASN A 218 20.69 35.45 23.46
CA ASN A 218 20.55 35.67 24.90
C ASN A 218 19.09 35.62 25.37
N HIS A 219 18.15 35.31 24.51
CA HIS A 219 16.74 35.13 24.86
C HIS A 219 16.60 33.81 25.61
N PRO A 220 15.79 33.70 26.66
CA PRO A 220 15.55 32.41 27.32
C PRO A 220 14.96 31.39 26.36
N ALA A 221 15.37 30.13 26.51
CA ALA A 221 14.74 29.02 25.79
C ALA A 221 13.25 28.87 26.22
N CYS A 222 12.40 28.38 25.32
CA CYS A 222 11.05 27.98 25.70
C CYS A 222 11.10 26.89 26.79
N SER A 223 10.32 27.05 27.85
CA SER A 223 10.23 26.02 28.89
C SER A 223 9.42 24.81 28.40
N ILE A 224 9.69 23.65 28.98
CA ILE A 224 8.92 22.44 28.68
C ILE A 224 7.46 22.58 29.12
N ASP A 225 7.19 23.30 30.19
CA ASP A 225 5.83 23.56 30.68
C ASP A 225 5.04 24.43 29.70
N ASP A 226 5.66 25.47 29.12
CA ASP A 226 5.08 26.30 28.07
C ASP A 226 4.79 25.47 26.79
N LEU A 227 5.67 24.57 26.43
CA LEU A 227 5.47 23.68 25.29
C LEU A 227 4.29 22.74 25.51
N VAL A 228 4.21 22.12 26.68
CA VAL A 228 3.11 21.22 27.06
C VAL A 228 1.77 21.99 27.11
N ASP A 229 1.76 23.21 27.69
CA ASP A 229 0.54 24.06 27.70
C ASP A 229 0.12 24.41 26.26
N ALA A 230 1.04 24.80 25.40
CA ALA A 230 0.74 25.14 24.00
C ALA A 230 0.18 23.96 23.20
N ILE A 231 0.72 22.74 23.39
CA ILE A 231 0.18 21.53 22.76
C ILE A 231 -1.25 21.24 23.25
N ARG A 232 -1.50 21.34 24.55
CA ARG A 232 -2.83 21.18 25.15
C ARG A 232 -3.82 22.24 24.65
N LEU A 233 -3.37 23.48 24.51
CA LEU A 233 -4.18 24.54 23.90
C LEU A 233 -4.52 24.19 22.44
N ALA A 234 -3.56 23.78 21.64
CA ALA A 234 -3.79 23.36 20.26
C ALA A 234 -4.84 22.26 20.19
N ARG A 235 -4.75 21.23 21.05
CA ARG A 235 -5.76 20.16 21.10
C ARG A 235 -7.15 20.63 21.56
N SER A 236 -7.23 21.64 22.40
CA SER A 236 -8.52 22.16 22.89
C SER A 236 -9.22 23.12 21.92
N ILE A 237 -8.46 23.79 21.05
CA ILE A 237 -8.96 24.83 20.14
C ILE A 237 -9.18 24.29 18.72
N LEU A 238 -8.25 23.47 18.24
CA LEU A 238 -8.31 22.94 16.86
C LEU A 238 -9.39 21.87 16.72
N PRO A 239 -10.07 21.80 15.56
CA PRO A 239 -10.93 20.68 15.22
C PRO A 239 -10.21 19.32 15.35
N PRO A 240 -10.90 18.25 15.77
CA PRO A 240 -10.28 16.95 16.06
C PRO A 240 -9.61 16.27 14.85
N GLU A 241 -10.00 16.64 13.63
CA GLU A 241 -9.41 16.17 12.39
C GLU A 241 -8.09 16.86 12.03
N VAL A 242 -7.74 17.97 12.68
CA VAL A 242 -6.46 18.65 12.50
C VAL A 242 -5.41 17.99 13.39
N HIS A 243 -4.33 17.48 12.77
CA HIS A 243 -3.26 16.84 13.51
C HIS A 243 -2.37 17.85 14.24
N VAL A 244 -1.92 17.50 15.43
CA VAL A 244 -0.98 18.32 16.20
C VAL A 244 0.38 17.65 16.22
N GLN A 245 1.37 18.36 15.74
CA GLN A 245 2.75 17.91 15.64
C GLN A 245 3.64 18.72 16.58
N ALA A 246 4.65 18.07 17.17
CA ALA A 246 5.78 18.75 17.78
C ALA A 246 7.09 18.03 17.44
N PRO A 247 8.21 18.77 17.14
CA PRO A 247 9.49 18.17 16.77
C PRO A 247 10.12 17.37 17.91
N PRO A 248 10.37 16.06 17.74
CA PRO A 248 10.88 15.22 18.82
C PRO A 248 12.35 15.44 19.14
N ASN A 249 13.14 16.03 18.23
CA ASN A 249 14.56 16.34 18.44
C ASN A 249 14.80 17.59 19.32
N LEU A 250 13.78 18.40 19.56
CA LEU A 250 13.89 19.61 20.35
C LEU A 250 13.61 19.40 21.86
N VAL A 251 13.33 18.18 22.27
CA VAL A 251 13.10 17.78 23.66
C VAL A 251 13.97 16.59 24.01
N ASP A 252 14.28 16.40 25.30
CA ASP A 252 15.11 15.28 25.76
C ASP A 252 14.28 13.99 25.90
N ASP A 253 12.98 14.08 26.23
CA ASP A 253 12.03 12.97 26.25
C ASP A 253 10.85 13.24 25.31
N PRO A 254 10.82 12.65 24.12
CA PRO A 254 9.68 12.80 23.18
C PRO A 254 8.34 12.27 23.72
N GLY A 255 8.37 11.45 24.76
CA GLY A 255 7.16 10.93 25.39
C GLY A 255 6.30 12.01 26.03
N ILE A 256 6.90 13.08 26.54
CA ILE A 256 6.18 14.23 27.11
C ILE A 256 5.26 14.87 26.07
N LEU A 257 5.68 14.89 24.80
CA LEU A 257 4.89 15.44 23.71
C LEU A 257 3.62 14.61 23.46
N LEU A 258 3.74 13.26 23.50
CA LEU A 258 2.59 12.35 23.39
C LEU A 258 1.62 12.51 24.56
N ASP A 259 2.15 12.65 25.77
CA ASP A 259 1.37 12.86 26.99
C ASP A 259 0.66 14.22 26.98
N ALA A 260 1.22 15.22 26.29
CA ALA A 260 0.62 16.53 26.08
C ALA A 260 -0.50 16.51 25.02
N GLY A 261 -0.50 15.53 24.08
CA GLY A 261 -1.59 15.34 23.12
C GLY A 261 -1.22 15.44 21.65
N ILE A 262 0.07 15.35 21.29
CA ILE A 262 0.40 15.21 19.86
C ILE A 262 0.00 13.84 19.32
N ASP A 263 -0.25 13.77 18.02
CA ASP A 263 -0.49 12.52 17.27
C ASP A 263 0.45 12.37 16.08
N ASP A 264 1.40 13.31 15.91
CA ASP A 264 2.43 13.25 14.87
C ASP A 264 3.79 13.78 15.39
N PHE A 265 4.86 13.09 15.05
CA PHE A 265 6.22 13.54 15.33
C PHE A 265 6.84 14.40 14.22
N GLY A 266 6.11 14.58 13.12
CA GLY A 266 6.57 15.34 11.97
C GLY A 266 7.61 14.63 11.12
N GLY A 267 8.48 15.41 10.51
CA GLY A 267 9.49 14.92 9.61
C GLY A 267 10.67 14.30 10.30
N ILE A 268 11.01 13.06 9.95
CA ILE A 268 12.22 12.36 10.40
C ILE A 268 13.04 12.00 9.17
N SER A 269 14.31 12.40 9.14
CA SER A 269 15.19 12.06 8.03
C SER A 269 16.26 11.04 8.43
N PRO A 270 16.37 9.93 7.68
CA PRO A 270 17.48 9.00 7.84
C PRO A 270 18.75 9.45 7.10
N VAL A 271 18.68 10.49 6.27
CA VAL A 271 19.74 10.88 5.33
C VAL A 271 20.26 12.29 5.58
N THR A 272 19.36 13.25 5.87
CA THR A 272 19.71 14.67 6.01
C THR A 272 19.59 15.13 7.45
N ALA A 273 20.46 16.05 7.85
CA ALA A 273 20.35 16.72 9.15
C ALA A 273 19.14 17.66 9.19
N ASP A 274 18.74 18.09 10.37
CA ASP A 274 17.85 19.23 10.55
C ASP A 274 18.62 20.51 10.21
N HIS A 275 18.31 21.14 9.09
CA HIS A 275 18.98 22.35 8.65
C HIS A 275 18.61 23.59 9.49
N VAL A 276 17.53 23.53 10.24
CA VAL A 276 17.10 24.61 11.16
C VAL A 276 17.74 24.45 12.52
N ASN A 277 17.89 23.20 13.00
CA ASN A 277 18.47 22.87 14.31
C ASN A 277 19.58 21.81 14.16
N PRO A 278 20.69 22.13 13.47
CA PRO A 278 21.74 21.15 13.15
C PRO A 278 22.44 20.56 14.37
N GLU A 279 22.36 21.23 15.53
CA GLU A 279 22.88 20.77 16.81
C GLU A 279 21.98 19.71 17.50
N ARG A 280 20.77 19.48 16.99
CA ARG A 280 19.80 18.52 17.52
C ARG A 280 19.51 17.44 16.45
N PRO A 281 20.24 16.31 16.45
CA PRO A 281 20.03 15.25 15.46
C PRO A 281 18.66 14.61 15.63
N TRP A 282 18.14 14.07 14.52
CA TRP A 282 16.90 13.29 14.54
C TRP A 282 17.05 12.07 15.45
N PRO A 283 16.05 11.78 16.30
CA PRO A 283 16.04 10.53 17.06
C PRO A 283 15.91 9.34 16.13
N HIS A 284 16.49 8.21 16.51
CA HIS A 284 16.32 6.96 15.78
C HIS A 284 14.86 6.50 15.82
N LEU A 285 14.35 5.96 14.71
CA LEU A 285 12.96 5.48 14.62
C LEU A 285 12.64 4.40 15.67
N ASP A 286 13.62 3.54 16.00
CA ASP A 286 13.45 2.53 17.06
C ASP A 286 13.22 3.15 18.44
N THR A 287 13.89 4.29 18.72
CA THR A 287 13.68 5.05 19.96
C THR A 287 12.25 5.63 19.99
N LEU A 288 11.82 6.27 18.91
CA LEU A 288 10.45 6.82 18.82
C LEU A 288 9.39 5.73 18.88
N ARG A 289 9.66 4.56 18.28
CA ARG A 289 8.78 3.40 18.37
C ARG A 289 8.65 2.93 19.82
N ALA A 290 9.76 2.73 20.51
CA ALA A 290 9.76 2.34 21.92
C ALA A 290 9.04 3.35 22.82
N VAL A 291 9.21 4.65 22.55
CA VAL A 291 8.49 5.73 23.26
C VAL A 291 7.00 5.64 23.02
N ALA A 292 6.54 5.45 21.78
CA ALA A 292 5.12 5.29 21.45
C ALA A 292 4.54 4.02 22.10
N GLU A 293 5.21 2.87 21.95
CA GLU A 293 4.79 1.59 22.50
C GLU A 293 4.69 1.60 24.03
N SER A 294 5.60 2.32 24.73
CA SER A 294 5.53 2.49 26.19
C SER A 294 4.26 3.21 26.66
N ARG A 295 3.58 3.91 25.75
CA ARG A 295 2.33 4.63 25.99
C ARG A 295 1.11 3.96 25.33
N GLY A 296 1.26 2.68 24.93
CA GLY A 296 0.20 1.92 24.28
C GLY A 296 -0.18 2.45 22.89
N ARG A 297 0.77 3.10 22.19
CA ARG A 297 0.55 3.63 20.84
C ARG A 297 1.49 2.98 19.83
N ASN A 298 1.08 2.92 18.56
CA ASN A 298 1.91 2.42 17.46
C ASN A 298 2.48 3.58 16.66
N LEU A 299 3.75 3.48 16.25
CA LEU A 299 4.38 4.42 15.34
C LEU A 299 4.18 3.97 13.88
N ALA A 300 3.63 4.84 13.02
CA ALA A 300 3.37 4.54 11.63
C ALA A 300 3.88 5.64 10.68
N PRO A 301 4.43 5.28 9.50
CA PRO A 301 4.78 6.26 8.50
C PRO A 301 3.53 6.84 7.84
N ARG A 302 3.52 8.15 7.58
CA ARG A 302 2.55 8.82 6.74
C ARG A 302 3.19 9.40 5.48
N LEU A 303 2.35 9.77 4.54
CA LEU A 303 2.77 10.58 3.40
C LEU A 303 2.85 12.07 3.78
N THR A 304 3.31 12.91 2.86
CA THR A 304 3.25 14.37 3.03
C THR A 304 1.82 14.91 3.06
N VAL A 305 0.86 14.13 2.58
CA VAL A 305 -0.57 14.39 2.65
C VAL A 305 -1.22 13.33 3.54
N TYR A 306 -2.06 13.76 4.48
CA TYR A 306 -2.72 12.85 5.41
C TYR A 306 -3.83 12.03 4.74
N PRO A 307 -4.21 10.86 5.30
CA PRO A 307 -5.21 9.96 4.73
C PRO A 307 -6.55 10.64 4.42
N GLU A 308 -7.01 11.56 5.26
CA GLU A 308 -8.27 12.28 5.11
C GLU A 308 -8.34 13.07 3.79
N PHE A 309 -7.20 13.56 3.32
CA PHE A 309 -7.06 14.27 2.05
C PHE A 309 -6.79 13.29 0.89
N ALA A 310 -5.95 12.30 1.11
CA ALA A 310 -5.58 11.31 0.09
C ALA A 310 -6.78 10.43 -0.34
N THR A 311 -7.75 10.18 0.54
CA THR A 311 -8.97 9.43 0.23
C THR A 311 -9.97 10.19 -0.66
N ASN A 312 -9.84 11.53 -0.77
CA ASN A 312 -10.61 12.35 -1.71
C ASN A 312 -9.69 13.11 -2.69
N PRO A 313 -8.94 12.37 -3.54
CA PRO A 313 -7.88 12.97 -4.34
C PRO A 313 -8.40 13.95 -5.42
N ARG A 314 -9.68 13.84 -5.83
CA ARG A 314 -10.25 14.76 -6.82
C ARG A 314 -10.39 16.19 -6.30
N ARG A 315 -10.65 16.35 -5.02
CA ARG A 315 -10.74 17.68 -4.39
C ARG A 315 -9.36 18.23 -4.07
N TRP A 316 -8.49 17.41 -3.46
CA TRP A 316 -7.31 17.88 -2.77
C TRP A 316 -6.02 17.81 -3.58
N LEU A 317 -5.93 16.90 -4.56
CA LEU A 317 -4.72 16.64 -5.30
C LEU A 317 -4.86 16.99 -6.78
N ASP A 318 -3.85 17.61 -7.34
CA ASP A 318 -3.73 17.79 -8.79
C ASP A 318 -3.51 16.45 -9.48
N ASP A 319 -4.00 16.31 -10.72
CA ASP A 319 -3.88 15.07 -11.51
C ASP A 319 -2.42 14.60 -11.66
N ASN A 320 -1.47 15.54 -11.70
CA ASN A 320 -0.06 15.25 -11.87
C ASN A 320 0.56 14.51 -10.67
N VAL A 321 0.07 14.77 -9.46
CA VAL A 321 0.61 14.17 -8.22
C VAL A 321 -0.20 12.98 -7.70
N ARG A 322 -1.45 12.79 -8.16
CA ARG A 322 -2.36 11.75 -7.66
C ARG A 322 -1.78 10.35 -7.70
N PHE A 323 -1.15 9.99 -8.83
CA PHE A 323 -0.59 8.65 -8.95
C PHE A 323 0.57 8.43 -8.00
N ALA A 324 1.45 9.42 -7.83
CA ALA A 324 2.58 9.29 -6.91
C ALA A 324 2.12 9.10 -5.46
N VAL A 325 1.04 9.81 -5.04
CA VAL A 325 0.41 9.62 -3.73
C VAL A 325 -0.18 8.21 -3.62
N LEU A 326 -0.98 7.79 -4.60
CA LEU A 326 -1.60 6.47 -4.63
C LEU A 326 -0.56 5.34 -4.58
N ASP A 327 0.51 5.46 -5.38
CA ASP A 327 1.54 4.43 -5.50
C ASP A 327 2.39 4.27 -4.24
N ARG A 328 2.51 5.33 -3.43
CA ARG A 328 3.23 5.34 -2.15
C ARG A 328 2.34 5.06 -0.94
N SER A 329 1.03 4.91 -1.13
CA SER A 329 0.09 4.63 -0.05
C SER A 329 -0.16 3.13 0.15
N ASP A 330 -0.53 2.77 1.38
CA ASP A 330 -1.21 1.52 1.70
C ASP A 330 -2.73 1.63 1.45
N ALA A 331 -3.50 0.61 1.81
CA ALA A 331 -4.95 0.58 1.60
C ALA A 331 -5.72 1.58 2.47
N GLU A 332 -5.11 2.12 3.50
CA GLU A 332 -5.66 3.15 4.40
C GLU A 332 -5.14 4.55 4.06
N SER A 333 -4.45 4.70 2.92
CA SER A 333 -3.80 5.94 2.47
C SER A 333 -2.67 6.44 3.38
N MET A 334 -2.14 5.58 4.25
CA MET A 334 -0.92 5.84 5.00
C MET A 334 0.32 5.61 4.12
N GLY A 335 1.48 6.05 4.57
CA GLY A 335 2.75 5.72 3.92
C GLY A 335 3.00 4.20 3.92
N ARG A 336 3.49 3.65 2.81
CA ARG A 336 3.92 2.26 2.77
C ARG A 336 5.08 2.05 3.74
N ASP A 337 5.02 0.97 4.46
CA ASP A 337 6.02 0.56 5.45
C ASP A 337 6.99 -0.54 4.91
N ASP A 338 7.04 -0.71 3.59
CA ASP A 338 7.96 -1.64 2.93
C ASP A 338 9.40 -1.08 2.99
N PRO A 339 10.32 -1.64 3.79
CA PRO A 339 11.67 -1.14 3.90
C PRO A 339 12.42 -1.29 2.57
N GLY A 340 13.08 -0.24 2.13
CA GLY A 340 13.87 -0.24 0.91
C GLY A 340 13.05 -0.32 -0.38
N ALA A 341 11.78 0.06 -0.34
CA ALA A 341 10.97 0.22 -1.54
C ALA A 341 11.57 1.33 -2.41
N THR A 342 12.42 0.94 -3.34
CA THR A 342 12.88 1.85 -4.39
C THR A 342 11.70 2.16 -5.30
N PHE A 343 11.63 3.40 -5.78
CA PHE A 343 10.75 3.74 -6.90
C PHE A 343 11.06 2.75 -8.04
N PRO A 344 10.07 2.18 -8.72
CA PRO A 344 10.35 1.28 -9.82
C PRO A 344 11.29 1.99 -10.79
N GLU A 345 12.46 1.39 -11.03
CA GLU A 345 13.31 1.81 -12.14
C GLU A 345 12.40 2.02 -13.34
N ARG A 346 12.54 3.16 -14.01
CA ARG A 346 11.72 3.46 -15.19
C ARG A 346 11.59 2.18 -15.99
N TYR A 347 10.36 1.75 -16.23
CA TYR A 347 10.12 0.71 -17.19
C TYR A 347 10.70 1.25 -18.50
N GLU A 348 11.92 0.90 -18.81
CA GLU A 348 12.38 0.98 -20.17
C GLU A 348 11.41 0.10 -20.94
N ALA A 349 10.40 0.74 -21.52
CA ALA A 349 9.64 0.14 -22.58
C ALA A 349 10.73 -0.33 -23.54
N ALA A 350 10.96 -1.65 -23.57
CA ALA A 350 11.99 -2.21 -24.42
C ALA A 350 11.75 -1.61 -25.80
N ALA A 351 12.75 -0.91 -26.31
CA ALA A 351 12.68 -0.17 -27.57
C ALA A 351 12.40 -1.05 -28.79
N ASN A 352 11.97 -2.29 -28.60
CA ASN A 352 11.72 -3.32 -29.62
C ASN A 352 10.29 -3.89 -29.57
N VAL A 353 9.28 -3.05 -29.44
CA VAL A 353 7.88 -3.46 -29.65
C VAL A 353 7.56 -3.64 -31.15
N GLY A 354 8.53 -3.90 -31.99
CA GLY A 354 8.37 -4.04 -33.45
C GLY A 354 8.43 -5.46 -33.99
N SER A 355 8.88 -6.46 -33.26
CA SER A 355 9.11 -7.79 -33.80
C SER A 355 8.51 -8.97 -33.02
N GLY A 356 7.33 -8.80 -32.49
CA GLY A 356 6.37 -9.90 -32.23
C GLY A 356 6.81 -11.09 -31.38
N ALA A 357 7.86 -11.04 -30.55
CA ALA A 357 8.29 -12.19 -29.76
C ALA A 357 9.11 -11.90 -28.48
N GLU A 358 9.35 -10.67 -28.07
CA GLU A 358 10.19 -10.45 -26.90
C GLU A 358 9.36 -10.04 -25.67
N VAL A 359 9.51 -10.84 -24.64
CA VAL A 359 9.08 -10.59 -23.26
C VAL A 359 9.67 -9.27 -22.80
N VAL A 360 8.83 -8.33 -22.38
CA VAL A 360 9.28 -7.14 -21.66
C VAL A 360 10.14 -7.61 -20.48
N GLN A 361 11.43 -7.40 -20.53
CA GLN A 361 12.30 -7.58 -19.37
C GLN A 361 11.97 -6.47 -18.37
N ILE A 362 11.09 -6.79 -17.46
CA ILE A 362 10.87 -5.98 -16.28
C ILE A 362 12.13 -6.16 -15.45
N GLY A 363 12.86 -5.05 -15.19
CA GLY A 363 14.20 -5.00 -14.63
C GLY A 363 14.57 -6.07 -13.58
N ARG A 364 15.85 -6.33 -13.40
CA ARG A 364 16.38 -7.36 -12.49
C ARG A 364 15.72 -7.24 -11.13
N ARG A 365 14.94 -8.27 -10.77
CA ARG A 365 14.29 -8.35 -9.48
C ARG A 365 15.15 -9.12 -8.52
N SER A 366 15.25 -8.60 -7.30
CA SER A 366 15.66 -9.45 -6.19
C SER A 366 14.62 -10.58 -6.04
N THR A 367 15.05 -11.72 -5.57
CA THR A 367 14.21 -12.90 -5.30
C THR A 367 13.26 -12.67 -4.14
N ALA A 368 13.28 -11.47 -3.51
CA ALA A 368 12.56 -11.20 -2.30
C ALA A 368 11.08 -10.92 -2.59
N TRP A 369 10.65 -9.71 -2.68
CA TRP A 369 9.25 -9.36 -2.72
C TRP A 369 8.88 -8.63 -4.03
N TYR A 370 7.81 -9.06 -4.71
CA TYR A 370 7.46 -8.51 -6.03
C TYR A 370 6.99 -7.04 -5.99
N SER A 371 6.64 -6.48 -4.84
CA SER A 371 6.28 -5.07 -4.70
C SER A 371 7.45 -4.10 -4.78
N GLY A 372 8.66 -4.60 -5.08
CA GLY A 372 9.85 -3.79 -5.31
C GLY A 372 10.74 -3.58 -4.09
N ALA A 373 10.43 -4.20 -2.95
CA ALA A 373 11.35 -4.23 -1.81
C ALA A 373 12.53 -5.18 -2.10
N ASP A 374 13.75 -4.75 -1.84
CA ASP A 374 14.95 -5.59 -2.00
C ASP A 374 15.01 -6.71 -0.96
N ARG A 375 14.24 -6.59 0.11
CA ARG A 375 14.14 -7.57 1.19
C ARG A 375 12.69 -7.71 1.62
N LEU A 376 12.29 -8.94 1.98
CA LEU A 376 11.12 -9.11 2.81
C LEU A 376 11.43 -8.55 4.20
N PRO A 377 10.55 -7.73 4.77
CA PRO A 377 10.67 -7.40 6.18
C PRO A 377 10.63 -8.71 6.98
N PRO A 378 11.43 -8.86 8.03
CA PRO A 378 11.28 -9.99 8.91
C PRO A 378 9.85 -10.01 9.43
N LEU A 379 9.25 -11.19 9.52
CA LEU A 379 8.03 -11.33 10.31
C LEU A 379 8.36 -10.78 11.69
N LEU A 380 7.66 -9.74 12.11
CA LEU A 380 7.82 -9.22 13.45
C LEU A 380 7.31 -10.31 14.40
N VAL A 381 8.22 -11.12 14.90
CA VAL A 381 7.97 -12.00 16.03
C VAL A 381 8.68 -11.34 17.23
N PRO A 382 8.09 -10.35 17.89
CA PRO A 382 8.61 -9.86 19.14
C PRO A 382 8.53 -11.00 20.16
N ALA A 383 9.41 -10.98 21.15
CA ALA A 383 9.38 -11.94 22.25
C ALA A 383 8.00 -11.97 22.94
N GLU A 384 7.27 -10.87 22.90
CA GLU A 384 5.90 -10.74 23.39
C GLU A 384 5.07 -9.92 22.38
N PRO A 385 4.26 -10.56 21.51
CA PRO A 385 3.31 -9.86 20.67
C PRO A 385 2.30 -9.08 21.53
N ARG A 386 2.16 -7.79 21.26
CA ARG A 386 1.24 -6.94 22.04
C ARG A 386 0.25 -6.26 21.10
N ALA A 387 -1.01 -6.24 21.52
CA ALA A 387 -2.04 -5.42 20.92
C ALA A 387 -2.64 -4.51 21.99
N THR A 388 -3.12 -3.35 21.57
CA THR A 388 -3.71 -2.33 22.44
C THR A 388 -5.06 -1.85 21.87
N GLY A 389 -5.88 -1.21 22.70
CA GLY A 389 -7.13 -0.58 22.27
C GLY A 389 -8.04 -1.54 21.48
N ALA A 390 -8.62 -1.05 20.40
CA ALA A 390 -9.62 -1.78 19.61
C ALA A 390 -9.09 -3.09 18.99
N VAL A 391 -7.81 -3.15 18.62
CA VAL A 391 -7.20 -4.40 18.10
C VAL A 391 -7.15 -5.45 19.20
N ALA A 392 -6.73 -5.08 20.42
CA ALA A 392 -6.71 -6.00 21.55
C ALA A 392 -8.12 -6.50 21.89
N GLU A 393 -9.11 -5.62 21.89
CA GLU A 393 -10.52 -5.95 22.12
C GLU A 393 -11.06 -6.94 21.07
N ALA A 394 -10.75 -6.71 19.80
CA ALA A 394 -11.15 -7.60 18.71
C ALA A 394 -10.50 -8.99 18.85
N LEU A 395 -9.20 -9.06 19.18
CA LEU A 395 -8.49 -10.32 19.40
C LEU A 395 -9.05 -11.08 20.61
N GLU A 396 -9.36 -10.40 21.70
CA GLU A 396 -9.94 -11.00 22.88
C GLU A 396 -11.36 -11.52 22.61
N GLY A 397 -12.19 -10.78 21.88
CA GLY A 397 -13.51 -11.24 21.42
C GLY A 397 -13.40 -12.57 20.66
N VAL A 398 -12.42 -12.67 19.73
CA VAL A 398 -12.15 -13.91 18.99
C VAL A 398 -11.71 -15.05 19.92
N ARG A 399 -10.85 -14.80 20.93
CA ARG A 399 -10.47 -15.84 21.93
C ARG A 399 -11.66 -16.33 22.74
N GLN A 400 -12.58 -15.45 23.06
CA GLN A 400 -13.84 -15.77 23.75
C GLN A 400 -14.88 -16.48 22.86
N GLY A 401 -14.55 -16.74 21.58
CA GLY A 401 -15.41 -17.45 20.66
C GLY A 401 -16.37 -16.57 19.86
N GLN A 402 -16.24 -15.24 19.93
CA GLN A 402 -17.03 -14.33 19.13
C GLN A 402 -16.58 -14.40 17.65
N GLU A 403 -17.54 -14.43 16.75
CA GLU A 403 -17.28 -14.34 15.32
C GLU A 403 -17.14 -12.86 14.91
N PRO A 404 -16.00 -12.45 14.31
CA PRO A 404 -15.79 -11.05 13.97
C PRO A 404 -16.70 -10.62 12.82
N GLY A 405 -17.40 -9.49 12.98
CA GLY A 405 -18.16 -8.80 11.93
C GLY A 405 -17.28 -7.91 11.05
N GLU A 406 -17.89 -7.12 10.16
CA GLU A 406 -17.16 -6.22 9.27
C GLU A 406 -16.30 -5.21 10.06
N ALA A 407 -16.81 -4.66 11.15
CA ALA A 407 -16.11 -3.66 11.95
C ALA A 407 -14.85 -4.23 12.62
N GLU A 408 -14.95 -5.39 13.26
CA GLU A 408 -13.82 -6.07 13.91
C GLU A 408 -12.78 -6.51 12.87
N ILE A 409 -13.20 -7.00 11.70
CA ILE A 409 -12.29 -7.36 10.60
C ILE A 409 -11.53 -6.13 10.12
N VAL A 410 -12.20 -4.99 9.91
CA VAL A 410 -11.53 -3.72 9.53
C VAL A 410 -10.55 -3.28 10.62
N THR A 411 -10.93 -3.40 11.90
CA THR A 411 -10.06 -3.10 13.04
C THR A 411 -8.81 -3.98 13.03
N LEU A 412 -8.93 -5.28 12.77
CA LEU A 412 -7.77 -6.18 12.68
C LEU A 412 -6.84 -5.81 11.51
N PHE A 413 -7.38 -5.32 10.39
CA PHE A 413 -6.57 -4.81 9.28
C PHE A 413 -5.85 -3.49 9.58
N SER A 414 -6.32 -2.71 10.54
CA SER A 414 -5.65 -1.48 10.96
C SER A 414 -4.43 -1.72 11.88
N ALA A 415 -4.18 -2.96 12.30
CA ALA A 415 -3.06 -3.34 13.15
C ALA A 415 -1.71 -2.90 12.56
N ARG A 416 -0.85 -2.31 13.41
CA ARG A 416 0.49 -1.82 13.05
C ARG A 416 1.52 -2.21 14.10
N GLY A 417 2.80 -2.17 13.74
CA GLY A 417 3.88 -2.50 14.67
C GLY A 417 3.71 -3.88 15.31
N THR A 418 3.76 -3.95 16.63
CA THR A 418 3.63 -5.21 17.41
C THR A 418 2.24 -5.83 17.32
N GLU A 419 1.22 -5.06 16.98
CA GLU A 419 -0.15 -5.57 16.80
C GLU A 419 -0.26 -6.53 15.62
N VAL A 420 0.52 -6.31 14.53
CA VAL A 420 0.58 -7.23 13.38
C VAL A 420 1.01 -8.61 13.83
N ALA A 421 2.04 -8.68 14.68
CA ALA A 421 2.52 -9.93 15.24
C ALA A 421 1.48 -10.58 16.19
N ALA A 422 0.72 -9.77 16.93
CA ALA A 422 -0.35 -10.29 17.80
C ALA A 422 -1.50 -10.90 16.99
N VAL A 423 -1.89 -10.27 15.87
CA VAL A 423 -2.89 -10.82 14.94
C VAL A 423 -2.37 -12.11 14.29
N ALA A 424 -1.10 -12.11 13.83
CA ALA A 424 -0.46 -13.28 13.23
C ALA A 424 -0.35 -14.45 14.22
N ALA A 425 0.01 -14.18 15.49
CA ALA A 425 0.11 -15.19 16.54
C ALA A 425 -1.24 -15.86 16.83
N LEU A 426 -2.33 -15.09 17.00
CA LEU A 426 -3.66 -15.65 17.16
C LEU A 426 -4.07 -16.48 15.95
N ALA A 427 -3.79 -16.01 14.73
CA ALA A 427 -4.08 -16.76 13.52
C ALA A 427 -3.32 -18.10 13.48
N ASP A 428 -2.05 -18.13 13.93
CA ASP A 428 -1.27 -19.35 13.99
C ASP A 428 -1.74 -20.31 15.10
N GLU A 429 -2.18 -19.81 16.25
CA GLU A 429 -2.88 -20.60 17.28
C GLU A 429 -4.13 -21.28 16.70
N LEU A 430 -4.95 -20.54 15.96
CA LEU A 430 -6.16 -21.09 15.32
C LEU A 430 -5.82 -22.10 14.22
N ARG A 431 -4.77 -21.85 13.43
CA ARG A 431 -4.26 -22.80 12.44
C ARG A 431 -3.81 -24.08 13.13
N PHE A 432 -3.03 -23.97 14.22
CA PHE A 432 -2.57 -25.15 14.96
C PHE A 432 -3.73 -25.98 15.53
N ALA A 433 -4.76 -25.32 16.05
CA ALA A 433 -5.95 -25.99 16.56
C ALA A 433 -6.72 -26.77 15.47
N ALA A 434 -6.75 -26.25 14.23
CA ALA A 434 -7.47 -26.89 13.11
C ALA A 434 -6.63 -27.93 12.36
N ASN A 435 -5.34 -27.68 12.12
CA ASN A 435 -4.50 -28.42 11.18
C ASN A 435 -3.25 -29.07 11.81
N GLY A 436 -2.96 -28.80 13.09
CA GLY A 436 -1.71 -29.23 13.75
C GLY A 436 -0.49 -28.63 13.04
N GLU A 437 0.61 -29.38 12.96
CA GLU A 437 1.83 -28.95 12.25
C GLU A 437 1.85 -29.36 10.76
N THR A 438 0.71 -29.81 10.23
CA THR A 438 0.63 -30.24 8.83
C THR A 438 0.49 -29.03 7.91
N VAL A 439 1.40 -28.95 6.94
CA VAL A 439 1.30 -28.05 5.78
C VAL A 439 0.99 -28.89 4.55
N THR A 440 -0.01 -28.48 3.79
CA THR A 440 -0.48 -29.25 2.63
C THR A 440 -0.10 -28.61 1.31
N PHE A 441 -0.08 -29.42 0.26
CA PHE A 441 0.05 -29.00 -1.15
C PHE A 441 -0.66 -29.99 -2.04
N VAL A 442 -1.09 -29.53 -3.23
CA VAL A 442 -1.63 -30.41 -4.27
C VAL A 442 -0.63 -30.54 -5.44
N ARG A 443 -0.44 -31.74 -5.95
CA ARG A 443 0.32 -31.93 -7.17
C ARG A 443 -0.63 -31.76 -8.35
N ASN A 444 -0.48 -30.64 -9.06
CA ASN A 444 -1.38 -30.25 -10.14
C ASN A 444 -0.64 -29.61 -11.32
N ARG A 445 -1.36 -29.48 -12.42
CA ARG A 445 -0.93 -28.70 -13.59
C ARG A 445 -1.98 -27.66 -13.96
N ASN A 446 -1.53 -26.43 -14.21
CA ASN A 446 -2.35 -25.40 -14.83
C ASN A 446 -2.43 -25.63 -16.34
N ILE A 447 -3.64 -25.62 -16.88
CA ILE A 447 -3.87 -25.66 -18.33
C ILE A 447 -4.69 -24.42 -18.70
N ASN A 448 -3.97 -23.38 -19.15
CA ASN A 448 -4.60 -22.18 -19.66
C ASN A 448 -4.91 -22.41 -21.13
N TYR A 449 -6.14 -22.83 -21.45
CA TYR A 449 -6.53 -23.30 -22.78
C TYR A 449 -6.60 -22.18 -23.82
N THR A 450 -6.79 -20.92 -23.42
CA THR A 450 -6.70 -19.73 -24.31
C THR A 450 -6.42 -18.47 -23.50
N ASN A 451 -5.75 -17.50 -24.12
CA ASN A 451 -5.59 -16.15 -23.60
C ASN A 451 -6.50 -15.13 -24.34
N VAL A 452 -7.28 -15.57 -25.33
CA VAL A 452 -8.24 -14.70 -26.02
C VAL A 452 -9.45 -14.47 -25.11
N CYS A 453 -9.79 -13.19 -24.86
CA CYS A 453 -10.86 -12.85 -23.93
C CYS A 453 -11.61 -11.59 -24.41
N THR A 454 -12.93 -11.62 -24.35
CA THR A 454 -13.81 -10.50 -24.73
C THR A 454 -14.03 -9.50 -23.60
N PHE A 455 -13.71 -9.86 -22.35
CA PHE A 455 -13.94 -9.04 -21.16
C PHE A 455 -12.86 -7.97 -20.97
N LYS A 456 -13.27 -6.86 -20.34
CA LYS A 456 -12.45 -5.63 -20.18
C LYS A 456 -11.87 -5.49 -18.78
N CYS A 457 -11.31 -6.57 -18.21
CA CYS A 457 -10.68 -6.52 -16.89
C CYS A 457 -9.47 -5.61 -16.93
N THR A 458 -9.54 -4.51 -16.19
CA THR A 458 -8.50 -3.46 -16.21
C THR A 458 -7.18 -3.91 -15.55
N PHE A 459 -7.21 -4.97 -14.73
CA PHE A 459 -6.05 -5.52 -14.04
C PHE A 459 -5.37 -6.68 -14.79
N CYS A 460 -6.02 -7.27 -15.80
CA CYS A 460 -5.56 -8.53 -16.40
C CYS A 460 -4.42 -8.32 -17.40
N GLY A 461 -3.22 -8.79 -17.05
CA GLY A 461 -2.07 -8.83 -17.96
C GLY A 461 -2.04 -10.02 -18.93
N PHE A 462 -2.86 -11.05 -18.68
CA PHE A 462 -2.91 -12.29 -19.45
C PHE A 462 -3.80 -12.18 -20.71
N SER A 463 -4.94 -11.51 -20.58
CA SER A 463 -5.94 -11.40 -21.63
C SER A 463 -5.43 -10.74 -22.91
N LYS A 464 -5.81 -11.30 -24.05
CA LYS A 464 -5.71 -10.70 -25.41
C LYS A 464 -7.07 -10.24 -25.88
N GLY A 465 -7.61 -9.26 -25.17
CA GLY A 465 -8.92 -8.65 -25.40
C GLY A 465 -8.83 -7.15 -25.69
N PRO A 466 -9.98 -6.43 -25.64
CA PRO A 466 -10.07 -5.01 -26.03
C PRO A 466 -9.15 -4.05 -25.28
N LEU A 467 -8.75 -4.40 -24.05
CA LEU A 467 -7.83 -3.61 -23.23
C LEU A 467 -6.40 -4.18 -23.18
N SER A 468 -6.11 -5.23 -23.98
CA SER A 468 -4.77 -5.80 -24.05
C SER A 468 -3.77 -4.77 -24.55
N LEU A 469 -2.67 -4.60 -23.82
CA LEU A 469 -1.56 -3.77 -24.23
C LEU A 469 -0.56 -4.50 -25.13
N ASN A 470 -0.90 -5.73 -25.56
CA ASN A 470 -0.06 -6.64 -26.37
C ASN A 470 1.34 -6.86 -25.78
N LEU A 471 1.49 -6.71 -24.47
CA LEU A 471 2.76 -6.72 -23.78
C LEU A 471 3.43 -8.11 -23.75
N ARG A 472 2.67 -9.20 -23.99
CA ARG A 472 3.18 -10.57 -23.81
C ARG A 472 2.47 -11.60 -24.67
N GLY A 473 3.25 -12.30 -25.47
CA GLY A 473 2.82 -13.46 -26.24
C GLY A 473 1.77 -13.19 -27.31
N LYS A 474 1.59 -14.14 -28.19
CA LYS A 474 0.53 -14.10 -29.22
C LYS A 474 -0.78 -14.67 -28.67
N PRO A 475 -1.95 -14.30 -29.23
CA PRO A 475 -3.18 -15.01 -28.99
C PRO A 475 -2.99 -16.51 -29.32
N TYR A 476 -3.57 -17.37 -28.51
CA TYR A 476 -3.55 -18.82 -28.74
C TYR A 476 -4.86 -19.47 -28.25
N LEU A 477 -5.12 -20.63 -28.79
CA LEU A 477 -6.17 -21.55 -28.40
C LEU A 477 -5.63 -22.96 -28.50
N LEU A 478 -5.66 -23.72 -27.40
CA LEU A 478 -5.25 -25.13 -27.39
C LEU A 478 -6.35 -26.00 -28.01
N SER A 479 -5.94 -26.98 -28.82
CA SER A 479 -6.81 -28.05 -29.28
C SER A 479 -7.12 -29.04 -28.14
N ASN A 480 -8.19 -29.83 -28.30
CA ASN A 480 -8.51 -30.89 -27.35
C ASN A 480 -7.38 -31.94 -27.23
N GLU A 481 -6.66 -32.20 -28.31
CA GLU A 481 -5.49 -33.11 -28.30
C GLU A 481 -4.36 -32.54 -27.45
N GLU A 482 -4.00 -31.26 -27.60
CA GLU A 482 -3.00 -30.60 -26.78
C GLU A 482 -3.40 -30.56 -25.29
N ILE A 483 -4.69 -30.38 -24.99
CA ILE A 483 -5.23 -30.47 -23.62
C ILE A 483 -5.03 -31.89 -23.08
N ALA A 484 -5.45 -32.92 -23.85
CA ALA A 484 -5.30 -34.32 -23.46
C ALA A 484 -3.83 -34.73 -23.22
N ASP A 485 -2.91 -34.27 -24.07
CA ASP A 485 -1.47 -34.55 -23.91
C ASP A 485 -0.94 -33.92 -22.62
N ARG A 486 -1.30 -32.68 -22.31
CA ARG A 486 -0.91 -32.02 -21.06
C ARG A 486 -1.46 -32.72 -19.82
N VAL A 487 -2.67 -33.28 -19.91
CA VAL A 487 -3.26 -34.09 -18.84
C VAL A 487 -2.47 -35.39 -18.62
N ARG A 488 -2.10 -36.09 -19.70
CA ARG A 488 -1.28 -37.33 -19.62
C ARG A 488 0.12 -37.04 -19.07
N GLU A 489 0.74 -35.93 -19.51
CA GLU A 489 2.03 -35.50 -18.94
C GLU A 489 1.95 -35.19 -17.44
N ALA A 490 0.86 -34.53 -17.00
CA ALA A 490 0.63 -34.24 -15.58
C ALA A 490 0.45 -35.54 -14.77
N ASP A 491 -0.33 -36.49 -15.26
CA ASP A 491 -0.51 -37.81 -14.65
C ASP A 491 0.81 -38.58 -14.52
N ALA A 492 1.60 -38.59 -15.57
CA ALA A 492 2.95 -39.22 -15.58
C ALA A 492 3.89 -38.61 -14.50
N LEU A 493 3.69 -37.34 -14.16
CA LEU A 493 4.41 -36.65 -13.09
C LEU A 493 3.71 -36.78 -11.73
N GLY A 494 2.64 -37.58 -11.62
CA GLY A 494 1.91 -37.87 -10.38
C GLY A 494 0.96 -36.75 -9.94
N ALA A 495 0.49 -35.91 -10.88
CA ALA A 495 -0.56 -34.94 -10.58
C ALA A 495 -1.89 -35.64 -10.33
N THR A 496 -2.65 -35.14 -9.36
CA THR A 496 -4.00 -35.62 -9.04
C THR A 496 -5.07 -34.66 -9.57
N GLU A 497 -4.68 -33.51 -10.05
CA GLU A 497 -5.55 -32.42 -10.50
C GLU A 497 -4.99 -31.73 -11.74
N VAL A 498 -5.90 -31.29 -12.61
CA VAL A 498 -5.64 -30.23 -13.58
C VAL A 498 -6.50 -29.03 -13.28
N CYS A 499 -5.88 -27.84 -13.25
CA CYS A 499 -6.58 -26.59 -13.07
C CYS A 499 -6.79 -25.91 -14.43
N LEU A 500 -8.06 -25.79 -14.83
CA LEU A 500 -8.46 -25.27 -16.13
C LEU A 500 -8.98 -23.84 -15.99
N GLN A 501 -8.29 -22.88 -16.56
CA GLN A 501 -8.66 -21.46 -16.58
C GLN A 501 -8.23 -20.83 -17.90
N GLY A 502 -9.07 -19.97 -18.47
CA GLY A 502 -8.74 -19.28 -19.70
C GLY A 502 -9.46 -17.95 -19.89
N GLY A 503 -9.23 -17.36 -21.05
CA GLY A 503 -10.01 -16.21 -21.50
C GLY A 503 -11.42 -16.65 -21.93
N ILE A 504 -12.39 -15.73 -21.89
CA ILE A 504 -13.73 -15.95 -22.47
C ILE A 504 -13.65 -15.66 -23.97
N HIS A 505 -13.43 -16.72 -24.75
CA HIS A 505 -13.32 -16.62 -26.21
C HIS A 505 -14.67 -16.20 -26.84
N PRO A 506 -14.69 -15.39 -27.89
CA PRO A 506 -15.93 -14.97 -28.53
C PRO A 506 -16.77 -16.13 -29.05
N ASP A 507 -16.13 -17.17 -29.58
CA ASP A 507 -16.76 -18.31 -30.20
C ASP A 507 -17.12 -19.46 -29.25
N PHE A 508 -16.81 -19.34 -27.93
CA PHE A 508 -17.15 -20.38 -26.97
C PHE A 508 -18.57 -20.18 -26.44
N ASP A 509 -19.29 -21.28 -26.41
CA ASP A 509 -20.52 -21.45 -25.63
C ASP A 509 -20.28 -22.48 -24.49
N GLY A 510 -21.34 -22.90 -23.83
CA GLY A 510 -21.23 -23.88 -22.75
C GLY A 510 -20.83 -25.27 -23.19
N ASP A 511 -21.05 -25.66 -24.44
CA ASP A 511 -20.69 -26.98 -24.95
C ASP A 511 -19.14 -27.13 -25.07
N TYR A 512 -18.43 -26.05 -25.33
CA TYR A 512 -16.96 -26.06 -25.29
C TYR A 512 -16.40 -26.52 -23.91
N TYR A 513 -16.91 -26.00 -22.83
CA TYR A 513 -16.44 -26.37 -21.48
C TYR A 513 -16.79 -27.81 -21.12
N LEU A 514 -17.94 -28.29 -21.54
CA LEU A 514 -18.38 -29.69 -21.42
C LEU A 514 -17.42 -30.63 -22.18
N GLU A 515 -17.03 -30.24 -23.38
CA GLU A 515 -16.12 -31.03 -24.22
C GLU A 515 -14.70 -31.07 -23.61
N VAL A 516 -14.20 -29.96 -23.07
CA VAL A 516 -12.93 -29.95 -22.34
C VAL A 516 -12.96 -30.89 -21.12
N CYS A 517 -14.04 -30.89 -20.33
CA CYS A 517 -14.19 -31.87 -19.23
C CYS A 517 -14.12 -33.32 -19.73
N ARG A 518 -14.87 -33.65 -20.79
CA ARG A 518 -14.86 -35.00 -21.37
C ARG A 518 -13.50 -35.38 -21.91
N THR A 519 -12.79 -34.46 -22.53
CA THR A 519 -11.42 -34.65 -23.05
C THR A 519 -10.46 -35.01 -21.91
N VAL A 520 -10.51 -34.30 -20.79
CA VAL A 520 -9.69 -34.62 -19.59
C VAL A 520 -10.01 -36.01 -19.08
N LYS A 521 -11.30 -36.33 -18.92
CA LYS A 521 -11.75 -37.63 -18.38
C LYS A 521 -11.47 -38.79 -19.34
N ALA A 522 -11.49 -38.55 -20.65
CA ALA A 522 -11.07 -39.54 -21.64
C ALA A 522 -9.55 -39.78 -21.62
N ALA A 523 -8.75 -38.75 -21.38
CA ALA A 523 -7.31 -38.87 -21.31
C ALA A 523 -6.84 -39.59 -20.04
N VAL A 524 -7.36 -39.21 -18.85
CA VAL A 524 -7.06 -39.79 -17.55
C VAL A 524 -8.35 -39.80 -16.71
N PRO A 525 -9.04 -40.96 -16.60
CA PRO A 525 -10.35 -41.04 -15.95
C PRO A 525 -10.37 -40.57 -14.48
N GLU A 526 -9.29 -40.78 -13.72
CA GLU A 526 -9.22 -40.44 -12.30
C GLU A 526 -8.78 -38.97 -12.06
N MET A 527 -8.31 -38.25 -13.08
CA MET A 527 -7.87 -36.87 -12.94
C MET A 527 -8.99 -35.96 -12.42
N HIS A 528 -8.71 -35.24 -11.32
CA HIS A 528 -9.65 -34.26 -10.80
C HIS A 528 -9.67 -33.03 -11.73
N VAL A 529 -10.85 -32.67 -12.20
CA VAL A 529 -11.04 -31.45 -12.99
C VAL A 529 -11.44 -30.33 -12.03
N HIS A 530 -10.47 -29.45 -11.75
CA HIS A 530 -10.69 -28.17 -11.09
C HIS A 530 -10.73 -27.08 -12.15
N GLY A 531 -11.89 -26.58 -12.43
CA GLY A 531 -12.01 -25.69 -13.58
C GLY A 531 -13.30 -24.95 -13.64
N PHE A 532 -13.23 -24.05 -14.41
CA PHE A 532 -14.00 -22.93 -14.91
C PHE A 532 -14.54 -22.06 -13.78
N THR A 533 -14.18 -20.79 -13.87
CA THR A 533 -14.63 -19.76 -12.92
C THR A 533 -16.15 -19.57 -12.97
N ALA A 534 -16.71 -18.98 -11.93
CA ALA A 534 -18.12 -18.59 -11.92
C ALA A 534 -18.51 -17.78 -13.18
N LEU A 535 -17.59 -16.94 -13.71
CA LEU A 535 -17.81 -16.20 -14.95
C LEU A 535 -17.89 -17.12 -16.17
N GLU A 536 -16.97 -18.08 -16.31
CA GLU A 536 -16.95 -19.02 -17.45
C GLU A 536 -18.21 -19.86 -17.51
N VAL A 537 -18.64 -20.43 -16.37
CA VAL A 537 -19.86 -21.27 -16.33
C VAL A 537 -21.13 -20.46 -16.52
N THR A 538 -21.21 -19.24 -15.97
CA THR A 538 -22.37 -18.36 -16.16
C THR A 538 -22.49 -17.91 -17.63
N GLU A 539 -21.37 -17.51 -18.25
CA GLU A 539 -21.35 -17.14 -19.67
C GLU A 539 -21.67 -18.34 -20.59
N GLY A 540 -21.14 -19.52 -20.27
CA GLY A 540 -21.41 -20.74 -20.99
C GLY A 540 -22.91 -21.09 -20.97
N ALA A 541 -23.54 -21.10 -19.81
CA ALA A 541 -24.98 -21.31 -19.65
C ALA A 541 -25.80 -20.26 -20.41
N ARG A 542 -25.43 -18.98 -20.26
CA ARG A 542 -26.12 -17.85 -20.90
C ARG A 542 -26.10 -17.95 -22.43
N ARG A 543 -24.94 -18.31 -23.01
CA ARG A 543 -24.80 -18.44 -24.48
C ARG A 543 -25.54 -19.65 -25.05
N LEU A 544 -25.76 -20.70 -24.26
CA LEU A 544 -26.62 -21.82 -24.60
C LEU A 544 -28.12 -21.53 -24.40
N GLY A 545 -28.46 -20.45 -23.68
CA GLY A 545 -29.84 -20.17 -23.26
C GLY A 545 -30.36 -21.18 -22.22
N GLU A 546 -29.46 -21.82 -21.45
CA GLU A 546 -29.76 -22.85 -20.46
C GLU A 546 -29.74 -22.26 -19.03
N PRO A 547 -30.67 -22.65 -18.13
CA PRO A 547 -30.61 -22.29 -16.72
C PRO A 547 -29.31 -22.78 -16.07
N LEU A 548 -28.66 -21.93 -15.29
CA LEU A 548 -27.36 -22.24 -14.67
C LEU A 548 -27.35 -23.53 -13.81
N PRO A 549 -28.37 -23.84 -12.98
CA PRO A 549 -28.40 -25.10 -12.23
C PRO A 549 -28.38 -26.34 -13.12
N SER A 550 -29.14 -26.34 -14.25
CA SER A 550 -29.15 -27.43 -15.24
C SER A 550 -27.78 -27.58 -15.88
N TYR A 551 -27.17 -26.46 -16.29
CA TYR A 551 -25.84 -26.45 -16.88
C TYR A 551 -24.76 -26.97 -15.93
N LEU A 552 -24.77 -26.56 -14.64
CA LEU A 552 -23.83 -27.05 -13.61
C LEU A 552 -23.98 -28.56 -13.40
N ALA A 553 -25.20 -29.10 -13.41
CA ALA A 553 -25.42 -30.54 -13.34
C ALA A 553 -24.80 -31.28 -14.55
N ARG A 554 -24.96 -30.75 -15.76
CA ARG A 554 -24.28 -31.29 -16.95
C ARG A 554 -22.76 -31.21 -16.88
N MET A 555 -22.24 -30.11 -16.35
CA MET A 555 -20.80 -29.95 -16.14
C MET A 555 -20.24 -30.98 -15.16
N ARG A 556 -20.93 -31.21 -14.03
CA ARG A 556 -20.60 -32.28 -13.08
C ARG A 556 -20.61 -33.65 -13.76
N ASP A 557 -21.64 -33.94 -14.50
CA ASP A 557 -21.80 -35.24 -15.19
C ASP A 557 -20.77 -35.42 -16.32
N ALA A 558 -20.28 -34.31 -16.93
CA ALA A 558 -19.16 -34.32 -17.86
C ALA A 558 -17.78 -34.52 -17.18
N GLY A 559 -17.71 -34.43 -15.85
CA GLY A 559 -16.50 -34.72 -15.09
C GLY A 559 -15.93 -33.55 -14.29
N LEU A 560 -16.55 -32.36 -14.32
CA LEU A 560 -16.18 -31.25 -13.45
C LEU A 560 -16.38 -31.67 -11.97
N LYS A 561 -15.41 -31.35 -11.09
CA LYS A 561 -15.47 -31.69 -9.66
C LYS A 561 -15.46 -30.50 -8.74
N SER A 562 -14.79 -29.42 -9.14
CA SER A 562 -14.72 -28.21 -8.34
C SER A 562 -14.48 -26.97 -9.20
N LEU A 563 -14.95 -25.81 -8.71
CA LEU A 563 -14.78 -24.51 -9.35
C LEU A 563 -13.75 -23.67 -8.57
N PRO A 564 -12.81 -22.98 -9.26
CA PRO A 564 -11.97 -21.97 -8.62
C PRO A 564 -12.82 -20.75 -8.24
N GLY A 565 -12.51 -20.13 -7.10
CA GLY A 565 -13.15 -18.89 -6.65
C GLY A 565 -12.73 -17.64 -7.45
N THR A 566 -11.83 -17.80 -8.43
CA THR A 566 -11.42 -16.70 -9.32
C THR A 566 -12.63 -16.10 -10.06
N ALA A 567 -12.46 -14.90 -10.60
CA ALA A 567 -13.50 -13.95 -11.00
C ALA A 567 -14.22 -13.23 -9.82
N ALA A 568 -14.00 -13.62 -8.57
CA ALA A 568 -14.42 -12.85 -7.40
C ALA A 568 -13.73 -11.47 -7.37
N GLU A 569 -12.45 -11.43 -7.59
CA GLU A 569 -11.55 -10.29 -7.35
C GLU A 569 -11.81 -9.68 -5.96
N ILE A 570 -12.69 -8.68 -5.88
CA ILE A 570 -13.31 -8.16 -4.65
C ILE A 570 -14.83 -8.24 -4.81
N LEU A 571 -15.53 -8.87 -3.87
CA LEU A 571 -17.00 -8.96 -3.88
C LEU A 571 -17.63 -7.70 -3.30
N ASP A 572 -17.38 -6.57 -3.96
CA ASP A 572 -17.97 -5.26 -3.73
C ASP A 572 -18.09 -4.56 -5.09
N ASP A 573 -19.34 -4.27 -5.50
CA ASP A 573 -19.61 -3.82 -6.87
C ASP A 573 -19.00 -2.44 -7.16
N SER A 574 -18.81 -1.58 -6.16
CA SER A 574 -18.12 -0.29 -6.34
C SER A 574 -16.64 -0.46 -6.77
N ILE A 575 -16.01 -1.54 -6.37
CA ILE A 575 -14.64 -1.89 -6.77
C ILE A 575 -14.68 -2.64 -8.11
N ARG A 576 -15.66 -3.53 -8.31
CA ARG A 576 -15.82 -4.32 -9.54
C ARG A 576 -16.08 -3.44 -10.76
N GLU A 577 -16.85 -2.37 -10.62
CA GLU A 577 -17.10 -1.36 -11.68
C GLU A 577 -15.80 -0.74 -12.22
N VAL A 578 -14.75 -0.67 -11.41
CA VAL A 578 -13.44 -0.14 -11.83
C VAL A 578 -12.53 -1.25 -12.36
N LEU A 579 -12.49 -2.40 -11.67
CA LEU A 579 -11.56 -3.49 -12.00
C LEU A 579 -12.05 -4.34 -13.17
N CYS A 580 -13.34 -4.65 -13.22
CA CYS A 580 -13.94 -5.60 -14.17
C CYS A 580 -15.42 -5.27 -14.46
N PRO A 581 -15.68 -4.13 -15.13
CA PRO A 581 -17.01 -3.53 -15.24
C PRO A 581 -18.04 -4.37 -16.01
N ASP A 582 -17.59 -5.32 -16.80
CA ASP A 582 -18.43 -6.19 -17.63
C ASP A 582 -18.46 -7.65 -17.14
N LYS A 583 -17.85 -7.96 -15.99
CA LYS A 583 -18.00 -9.27 -15.34
C LYS A 583 -19.33 -9.37 -14.56
N ILE A 584 -19.65 -10.60 -14.18
CA ILE A 584 -20.76 -10.88 -13.26
C ILE A 584 -20.64 -10.05 -11.97
N THR A 585 -21.78 -9.65 -11.43
CA THR A 585 -21.89 -8.89 -10.17
C THR A 585 -21.50 -9.73 -8.95
N THR A 586 -21.37 -9.08 -7.81
CA THR A 586 -21.15 -9.74 -6.52
C THR A 586 -22.22 -10.81 -6.24
N ASN A 587 -23.49 -10.50 -6.45
CA ASN A 587 -24.59 -11.43 -6.21
C ASN A 587 -24.56 -12.59 -7.20
N GLU A 588 -24.36 -12.34 -8.49
CA GLU A 588 -24.26 -13.40 -9.49
C GLU A 588 -23.11 -14.37 -9.21
N TRP A 589 -21.98 -13.88 -8.66
CA TRP A 589 -20.89 -14.74 -8.22
C TRP A 589 -21.30 -15.63 -7.04
N LEU A 590 -21.94 -15.05 -6.01
CA LEU A 590 -22.42 -15.80 -4.84
C LEU A 590 -23.48 -16.84 -5.24
N ASP A 591 -24.47 -16.45 -6.04
CA ASP A 591 -25.53 -17.32 -6.53
C ASP A 591 -24.97 -18.50 -7.35
N CYS A 592 -23.97 -18.22 -8.22
CA CYS A 592 -23.31 -19.27 -9.00
C CYS A 592 -22.63 -20.31 -8.11
N HIS A 593 -21.92 -19.88 -7.06
CA HIS A 593 -21.29 -20.82 -6.12
C HIS A 593 -22.31 -21.56 -5.26
N GLU A 594 -23.39 -20.91 -4.83
CA GLU A 594 -24.48 -21.57 -4.11
C GLU A 594 -25.10 -22.70 -4.95
N MET A 595 -25.47 -22.41 -6.21
CA MET A 595 -26.00 -23.39 -7.17
C MET A 595 -24.99 -24.52 -7.48
N ALA A 596 -23.70 -24.18 -7.56
CA ALA A 596 -22.65 -25.19 -7.76
C ALA A 596 -22.54 -26.14 -6.56
N HIS A 597 -22.60 -25.62 -5.33
CA HIS A 597 -22.59 -26.43 -4.12
C HIS A 597 -23.82 -27.32 -4.01
N GLU A 598 -25.01 -26.81 -4.37
CA GLU A 598 -26.25 -27.59 -4.45
C GLU A 598 -26.16 -28.72 -5.49
N ALA A 599 -25.47 -28.46 -6.61
CA ALA A 599 -25.21 -29.49 -7.62
C ALA A 599 -24.15 -30.53 -7.19
N GLY A 600 -23.56 -30.40 -5.98
CA GLY A 600 -22.54 -31.30 -5.46
C GLY A 600 -21.12 -30.98 -5.90
N LEU A 601 -20.88 -29.83 -6.52
CA LEU A 601 -19.56 -29.31 -6.84
C LEU A 601 -18.99 -28.57 -5.64
N ARG A 602 -17.68 -28.67 -5.41
CA ARG A 602 -16.97 -27.87 -4.39
C ARG A 602 -16.33 -26.66 -5.03
N SER A 603 -15.93 -25.69 -4.21
CA SER A 603 -15.18 -24.53 -4.69
C SER A 603 -14.28 -23.96 -3.62
N ASN A 604 -13.57 -22.87 -3.95
CA ASN A 604 -12.77 -22.14 -2.98
C ASN A 604 -13.13 -20.63 -2.98
N VAL A 605 -12.67 -19.90 -1.99
CA VAL A 605 -12.80 -18.45 -1.90
C VAL A 605 -11.48 -17.82 -2.30
N THR A 606 -11.48 -16.98 -3.33
CA THR A 606 -10.31 -16.17 -3.69
C THR A 606 -10.59 -14.69 -3.49
N ILE A 607 -9.58 -13.93 -3.07
CA ILE A 607 -9.61 -12.46 -3.04
C ILE A 607 -8.37 -11.90 -3.71
N MET A 608 -8.51 -10.96 -4.65
CA MET A 608 -7.39 -10.19 -5.19
C MET A 608 -7.30 -8.87 -4.44
N PHE A 609 -6.17 -8.59 -3.79
CA PHE A 609 -6.02 -7.44 -2.91
C PHE A 609 -4.74 -6.64 -3.19
N GLY A 610 -4.76 -5.35 -2.87
CA GLY A 610 -3.62 -4.43 -3.01
C GLY A 610 -3.67 -3.57 -4.27
N SER A 611 -4.85 -3.35 -4.88
CA SER A 611 -5.01 -2.52 -6.08
C SER A 611 -5.57 -1.11 -5.78
N ILE A 612 -6.88 -1.00 -5.55
CA ILE A 612 -7.59 0.28 -5.33
C ILE A 612 -8.50 0.27 -4.12
N GLU A 613 -8.67 -0.90 -3.52
CA GLU A 613 -9.61 -1.16 -2.44
C GLU A 613 -9.09 -0.68 -1.08
N HIS A 614 -10.03 -0.56 -0.15
CA HIS A 614 -9.81 -0.26 1.27
C HIS A 614 -10.16 -1.49 2.12
N PRO A 615 -9.62 -1.68 3.34
CA PRO A 615 -9.91 -2.82 4.22
C PRO A 615 -11.41 -3.11 4.43
N LYS A 616 -12.28 -2.12 4.40
CA LYS A 616 -13.73 -2.33 4.46
C LYS A 616 -14.28 -3.24 3.34
N HIS A 617 -13.67 -3.19 2.14
CA HIS A 617 -14.08 -4.04 1.02
C HIS A 617 -13.59 -5.48 1.21
N TRP A 618 -12.42 -5.66 1.84
CA TRP A 618 -11.92 -6.97 2.23
C TRP A 618 -12.81 -7.62 3.30
N ALA A 619 -13.21 -6.83 4.30
CA ALA A 619 -14.11 -7.28 5.35
C ALA A 619 -15.46 -7.75 4.78
N ARG A 620 -16.07 -6.95 3.90
CA ARG A 620 -17.33 -7.32 3.22
C ARG A 620 -17.20 -8.59 2.39
N HIS A 621 -16.10 -8.73 1.66
CA HIS A 621 -15.83 -9.95 0.88
C HIS A 621 -15.78 -11.17 1.80
N MET A 622 -15.05 -11.11 2.91
CA MET A 622 -14.92 -12.21 3.86
C MET A 622 -16.27 -12.55 4.53
N VAL A 623 -17.02 -11.54 4.96
CA VAL A 623 -18.33 -11.76 5.59
C VAL A 623 -19.32 -12.40 4.61
N ARG A 624 -19.43 -11.88 3.38
CA ARG A 624 -20.34 -12.40 2.34
C ARG A 624 -20.06 -13.87 2.00
N THR A 625 -18.80 -14.22 1.82
CA THR A 625 -18.41 -15.59 1.49
C THR A 625 -18.52 -16.54 2.70
N ARG A 626 -18.26 -16.04 3.91
CA ARG A 626 -18.52 -16.79 5.15
C ARG A 626 -20.00 -17.09 5.34
N GLU A 627 -20.89 -16.13 5.09
CA GLU A 627 -22.34 -16.34 5.16
C GLU A 627 -22.82 -17.36 4.12
N LEU A 628 -22.23 -17.37 2.92
CA LEU A 628 -22.50 -18.43 1.95
C LEU A 628 -21.98 -19.79 2.43
N GLN A 629 -20.78 -19.84 3.00
CA GLN A 629 -20.21 -21.06 3.57
C GLN A 629 -21.10 -21.67 4.67
N LYS A 630 -21.67 -20.82 5.54
CA LYS A 630 -22.61 -21.28 6.59
C LYS A 630 -23.83 -22.01 6.02
N ARG A 631 -24.32 -21.59 4.85
CA ARG A 631 -25.48 -22.21 4.21
C ARG A 631 -25.14 -23.49 3.45
N THR A 632 -23.97 -23.53 2.81
CA THR A 632 -23.67 -24.55 1.80
C THR A 632 -22.57 -25.54 2.21
N LEU A 633 -21.66 -25.13 3.08
CA LEU A 633 -20.44 -25.87 3.44
C LEU A 633 -19.62 -26.32 2.20
N GLY A 634 -19.71 -25.56 1.10
CA GLY A 634 -19.16 -25.92 -0.20
C GLY A 634 -17.72 -25.42 -0.45
N PHE A 635 -17.27 -24.40 0.24
CA PHE A 635 -15.90 -23.89 0.10
C PHE A 635 -14.91 -24.75 0.87
N THR A 636 -13.78 -25.08 0.25
CA THR A 636 -12.72 -25.90 0.80
C THR A 636 -11.56 -25.13 1.41
N GLU A 637 -11.32 -23.92 0.90
CA GLU A 637 -10.15 -23.11 1.27
C GLU A 637 -10.35 -21.63 0.98
N PHE A 638 -9.56 -20.79 1.65
CA PHE A 638 -9.41 -19.35 1.37
C PHE A 638 -8.04 -19.05 0.75
N ILE A 639 -8.03 -18.36 -0.39
CA ILE A 639 -6.83 -18.09 -1.21
C ILE A 639 -6.67 -16.59 -1.43
N PRO A 640 -5.87 -15.89 -0.63
CA PRO A 640 -5.50 -14.51 -0.90
C PRO A 640 -4.52 -14.41 -2.07
N LEU A 641 -4.83 -13.56 -3.04
CA LEU A 641 -4.06 -13.34 -4.25
C LEU A 641 -3.56 -11.89 -4.29
N PRO A 642 -2.31 -11.61 -3.90
CA PRO A 642 -1.74 -10.28 -4.03
C PRO A 642 -1.80 -9.78 -5.47
N PHE A 643 -2.20 -8.51 -5.63
CA PHE A 643 -2.25 -7.86 -6.95
C PHE A 643 -0.85 -7.70 -7.53
N VAL A 644 -0.61 -8.32 -8.68
CA VAL A 644 0.65 -8.22 -9.43
C VAL A 644 0.53 -7.06 -10.42
N HIS A 645 1.15 -5.93 -10.10
CA HIS A 645 0.91 -4.66 -10.77
C HIS A 645 1.66 -4.48 -12.10
N MET A 646 2.84 -5.10 -12.24
CA MET A 646 3.88 -4.72 -13.21
C MET A 646 3.44 -4.69 -14.68
N ALA A 647 2.58 -5.59 -15.11
CA ALA A 647 2.02 -5.57 -16.45
C ALA A 647 0.48 -5.45 -16.45
N SER A 648 -0.05 -4.97 -15.34
CA SER A 648 -1.48 -4.71 -15.21
C SER A 648 -1.86 -3.39 -15.90
N PRO A 649 -2.82 -3.39 -16.83
CA PRO A 649 -3.23 -2.17 -17.54
C PRO A 649 -3.66 -1.02 -16.62
N ILE A 650 -4.35 -1.30 -15.51
CA ILE A 650 -4.79 -0.26 -14.57
C ILE A 650 -3.62 0.43 -13.87
N TYR A 651 -2.56 -0.33 -13.52
CA TYR A 651 -1.35 0.24 -12.93
C TYR A 651 -0.56 1.04 -13.96
N LEU A 652 -0.37 0.49 -15.17
CA LEU A 652 0.33 1.18 -16.26
C LEU A 652 -0.38 2.47 -16.69
N LYS A 653 -1.71 2.54 -16.49
CA LYS A 653 -2.51 3.76 -16.65
C LYS A 653 -2.53 4.65 -15.41
N ARG A 654 -1.69 4.39 -14.42
CA ARG A 654 -1.54 5.18 -13.20
C ARG A 654 -2.83 5.29 -12.36
N ARG A 655 -3.61 4.20 -12.26
CA ARG A 655 -4.92 4.18 -11.59
C ARG A 655 -5.03 3.13 -10.47
N ALA A 656 -3.96 2.46 -10.11
CA ALA A 656 -3.88 1.50 -9.02
C ALA A 656 -2.54 1.62 -8.28
N ARG A 657 -2.47 1.10 -7.06
CA ARG A 657 -1.24 0.96 -6.26
C ARG A 657 -0.34 -0.14 -6.84
N ARG A 658 0.93 -0.15 -6.45
CA ARG A 658 1.92 -1.19 -6.82
C ARG A 658 1.75 -2.52 -6.08
N GLY A 659 0.55 -2.95 -5.78
CA GLY A 659 0.27 -4.14 -4.98
C GLY A 659 0.20 -3.84 -3.48
N PRO A 660 -0.13 -4.86 -2.65
CA PRO A 660 -0.20 -4.69 -1.21
C PRO A 660 1.18 -4.45 -0.60
N THR A 661 1.22 -3.90 0.61
CA THR A 661 2.41 -3.91 1.47
C THR A 661 2.62 -5.30 2.06
N TRP A 662 3.82 -5.55 2.63
CA TRP A 662 4.05 -6.82 3.33
C TRP A 662 3.15 -6.95 4.57
N ARG A 663 2.94 -5.87 5.31
CA ARG A 663 1.99 -5.79 6.42
C ARG A 663 0.58 -6.22 6.00
N GLU A 664 0.07 -5.62 4.93
CA GLU A 664 -1.25 -5.99 4.37
C GLU A 664 -1.31 -7.45 3.95
N THR A 665 -0.21 -7.97 3.43
CA THR A 665 -0.12 -9.38 3.02
C THR A 665 -0.18 -10.32 4.22
N VAL A 666 0.58 -10.05 5.28
CA VAL A 666 0.52 -10.82 6.53
C VAL A 666 -0.89 -10.75 7.13
N LEU A 667 -1.44 -9.55 7.25
CA LEU A 667 -2.78 -9.35 7.81
C LEU A 667 -3.88 -10.02 6.97
N MET A 668 -3.78 -10.01 5.64
CA MET A 668 -4.78 -10.65 4.78
C MET A 668 -4.89 -12.16 5.07
N HIS A 669 -3.78 -12.83 5.25
CA HIS A 669 -3.77 -14.26 5.56
C HIS A 669 -4.18 -14.52 7.03
N ALA A 670 -3.66 -13.74 7.96
CA ALA A 670 -3.96 -13.90 9.39
C ALA A 670 -5.43 -13.55 9.71
N VAL A 671 -5.92 -12.42 9.21
CA VAL A 671 -7.33 -12.02 9.41
C VAL A 671 -8.27 -12.96 8.66
N GLY A 672 -7.88 -13.47 7.49
CA GLY A 672 -8.62 -14.53 6.79
C GLY A 672 -8.78 -15.78 7.65
N ARG A 673 -7.70 -16.26 8.28
CA ARG A 673 -7.77 -17.38 9.25
C ARG A 673 -8.74 -17.10 10.40
N ILE A 674 -8.71 -15.88 10.94
CA ILE A 674 -9.59 -15.46 12.04
C ILE A 674 -11.04 -15.36 11.57
N ALA A 675 -11.27 -14.72 10.41
CA ALA A 675 -12.62 -14.47 9.89
C ALA A 675 -13.37 -15.75 9.51
N TYR A 676 -12.65 -16.78 9.04
CA TYR A 676 -13.24 -18.06 8.63
C TYR A 676 -13.13 -19.15 9.70
N ARG A 677 -12.75 -18.81 10.92
CA ARG A 677 -12.63 -19.78 12.02
C ARG A 677 -13.88 -20.65 12.14
N GLY A 678 -13.69 -21.99 12.13
CA GLY A 678 -14.76 -22.98 12.25
C GLY A 678 -15.63 -23.18 11.00
N TRP A 679 -15.33 -22.46 9.91
CA TRP A 679 -16.06 -22.55 8.64
C TRP A 679 -15.17 -22.98 7.47
N ILE A 680 -13.95 -22.46 7.39
CA ILE A 680 -12.94 -22.83 6.39
C ILE A 680 -11.62 -23.05 7.10
N ASP A 681 -11.18 -24.30 7.18
CA ASP A 681 -9.98 -24.70 7.93
C ASP A 681 -8.67 -24.53 7.13
N ASN A 682 -8.76 -24.22 5.84
CA ASN A 682 -7.57 -24.12 4.99
C ASN A 682 -7.36 -22.70 4.47
N VAL A 683 -6.17 -22.17 4.71
CA VAL A 683 -5.72 -20.88 4.18
C VAL A 683 -4.44 -21.12 3.38
N GLN A 684 -4.47 -20.73 2.11
CA GLN A 684 -3.39 -20.95 1.17
C GLN A 684 -2.51 -19.70 0.99
N ALA A 685 -1.20 -19.89 0.90
CA ALA A 685 -0.27 -18.88 0.41
C ALA A 685 0.11 -19.16 -1.06
N SER A 686 -0.12 -18.18 -1.93
CA SER A 686 0.21 -18.29 -3.36
C SER A 686 1.71 -18.03 -3.60
N TRP A 687 2.54 -19.09 -3.53
CA TRP A 687 4.00 -18.99 -3.70
C TRP A 687 4.42 -18.34 -5.02
N VAL A 688 3.65 -18.52 -6.08
CA VAL A 688 3.94 -17.93 -7.40
C VAL A 688 3.89 -16.40 -7.41
N LYS A 689 3.13 -15.82 -6.46
CA LYS A 689 3.01 -14.36 -6.27
C LYS A 689 3.89 -13.84 -5.13
N LEU A 690 4.16 -14.68 -4.14
CA LEU A 690 4.83 -14.31 -2.89
C LEU A 690 6.30 -14.72 -2.86
N GLY A 691 6.71 -15.61 -3.75
CA GLY A 691 7.96 -16.34 -3.63
C GLY A 691 7.94 -17.36 -2.48
N VAL A 692 8.89 -18.27 -2.47
CA VAL A 692 8.99 -19.32 -1.45
C VAL A 692 9.30 -18.78 -0.07
N VAL A 693 10.10 -17.70 0.03
CA VAL A 693 10.43 -17.05 1.29
C VAL A 693 9.21 -16.36 1.90
N GLY A 694 8.43 -15.65 1.06
CA GLY A 694 7.19 -15.02 1.51
C GLY A 694 6.15 -16.05 1.97
N ALA A 695 5.99 -17.13 1.21
CA ALA A 695 5.11 -18.23 1.59
C ALA A 695 5.53 -18.89 2.92
N GLN A 696 6.84 -19.12 3.14
CA GLN A 696 7.36 -19.65 4.41
C GLN A 696 7.02 -18.76 5.61
N GLN A 697 7.18 -17.43 5.46
CA GLN A 697 6.84 -16.52 6.55
C GLN A 697 5.35 -16.53 6.87
N LEU A 698 4.48 -16.64 5.86
CA LEU A 698 3.03 -16.71 6.07
C LEU A 698 2.56 -18.01 6.72
N LEU A 699 3.33 -19.11 6.62
CA LEU A 699 3.09 -20.30 7.41
C LEU A 699 3.08 -20.03 8.93
N GLN A 700 3.75 -18.97 9.38
CA GLN A 700 3.74 -18.51 10.78
C GLN A 700 2.65 -17.46 11.07
N ALA A 701 1.78 -17.19 10.11
CA ALA A 701 0.69 -16.22 10.20
C ALA A 701 -0.68 -16.83 9.84
N GLY A 702 -0.90 -18.09 10.20
CA GLY A 702 -2.18 -18.77 10.05
C GLY A 702 -2.35 -19.56 8.75
N VAL A 703 -1.36 -19.61 7.86
CA VAL A 703 -1.37 -20.40 6.63
C VAL A 703 -1.03 -21.87 6.90
N ASN A 704 -1.73 -22.80 6.26
CA ASN A 704 -1.46 -24.25 6.32
C ASN A 704 -1.37 -24.93 4.94
N ASP A 705 -1.48 -24.19 3.85
CA ASP A 705 -1.45 -24.74 2.49
C ASP A 705 -0.57 -23.89 1.56
N LEU A 706 0.23 -24.55 0.73
CA LEU A 706 1.10 -23.92 -0.25
C LEU A 706 0.52 -23.95 -1.69
N GLY A 707 -0.69 -24.48 -1.84
CA GLY A 707 -1.35 -24.60 -3.11
C GLY A 707 -0.74 -25.69 -4.02
N GLY A 708 -0.76 -25.44 -5.30
CA GLY A 708 -0.35 -26.40 -6.30
C GLY A 708 1.09 -26.31 -6.74
N THR A 709 1.61 -27.43 -7.29
CA THR A 709 2.89 -27.45 -8.01
C THR A 709 2.84 -26.67 -9.32
N LEU A 710 1.64 -26.43 -9.87
CA LEU A 710 1.25 -25.63 -11.04
C LEU A 710 1.85 -26.09 -12.38
N MET A 711 3.08 -26.54 -12.44
CA MET A 711 3.84 -27.04 -13.60
C MET A 711 3.93 -26.11 -14.82
N ASP A 712 2.91 -25.27 -15.06
CA ASP A 712 2.84 -24.36 -16.23
C ASP A 712 1.95 -23.13 -15.92
N GLU A 713 2.32 -22.36 -14.90
CA GLU A 713 1.56 -21.16 -14.52
C GLU A 713 1.90 -19.98 -15.43
N ASN A 714 0.92 -19.52 -16.21
CA ASN A 714 1.10 -18.45 -17.20
C ASN A 714 0.39 -17.14 -16.84
N ILE A 715 -0.63 -17.15 -15.99
CA ILE A 715 -1.45 -15.97 -15.68
C ILE A 715 -0.67 -14.98 -14.82
N SER A 716 -0.09 -15.43 -13.72
CA SER A 716 0.72 -14.57 -12.84
C SER A 716 2.00 -14.11 -13.52
N ARG A 717 2.64 -15.00 -14.31
CA ARG A 717 3.78 -14.65 -15.14
C ARG A 717 3.43 -13.54 -16.14
N ALA A 718 2.28 -13.63 -16.81
CA ALA A 718 1.83 -12.60 -17.72
C ALA A 718 1.57 -11.25 -17.02
N ALA A 719 1.17 -11.25 -15.77
CA ALA A 719 1.04 -10.05 -14.95
C ALA A 719 2.39 -9.51 -14.44
N GLY A 720 3.46 -10.32 -14.53
CA GLY A 720 4.81 -9.89 -14.14
C GLY A 720 5.43 -10.61 -12.95
N ALA A 721 4.78 -11.61 -12.38
CA ALA A 721 5.39 -12.44 -11.34
C ALA A 721 6.63 -13.16 -11.86
N ALA A 722 7.67 -13.23 -11.05
CA ALA A 722 9.00 -13.73 -11.43
C ALA A 722 9.45 -14.97 -10.64
N HIS A 723 8.55 -15.59 -9.86
CA HIS A 723 8.89 -16.71 -8.96
C HIS A 723 8.78 -18.10 -9.62
N GLY A 724 8.71 -18.17 -10.94
CA GLY A 724 8.65 -19.42 -11.69
C GLY A 724 7.23 -19.79 -12.14
N GLN A 725 7.14 -20.91 -12.87
CA GLN A 725 5.89 -21.45 -13.41
C GLN A 725 5.49 -22.78 -12.77
N GLY A 726 6.39 -23.40 -12.03
CA GLY A 726 6.20 -24.65 -11.34
C GLY A 726 7.20 -24.79 -10.20
N ILE A 727 6.87 -25.64 -9.24
CA ILE A 727 7.67 -25.95 -8.06
C ILE A 727 7.59 -27.45 -7.81
N THR A 728 8.67 -28.05 -7.30
CA THR A 728 8.68 -29.48 -6.97
C THR A 728 8.25 -29.72 -5.52
N PRO A 729 7.79 -30.96 -5.20
CA PRO A 729 7.52 -31.33 -3.80
C PRO A 729 8.77 -31.21 -2.90
N ASP A 730 9.98 -31.40 -3.44
CA ASP A 730 11.21 -31.26 -2.67
C ASP A 730 11.52 -29.78 -2.35
N ASP A 731 11.21 -28.87 -3.27
CA ASP A 731 11.30 -27.43 -2.99
C ASP A 731 10.32 -27.01 -1.88
N PHE A 732 9.09 -27.55 -1.89
CA PHE A 732 8.14 -27.32 -0.80
C PHE A 732 8.64 -27.90 0.54
N ARG A 733 9.28 -29.08 0.52
CA ARG A 733 9.88 -29.66 1.71
C ARG A 733 10.96 -28.76 2.29
N ALA A 734 11.81 -28.20 1.44
CA ALA A 734 12.86 -27.25 1.83
C ALA A 734 12.31 -25.95 2.44
N VAL A 735 11.06 -25.59 2.15
CA VAL A 735 10.37 -24.45 2.74
C VAL A 735 9.75 -24.78 4.10
N VAL A 736 9.19 -25.98 4.25
CA VAL A 736 8.33 -26.36 5.39
C VAL A 736 9.12 -26.98 6.55
N GLU A 737 10.04 -27.90 6.27
CA GLU A 737 10.77 -28.63 7.32
C GLU A 737 11.68 -27.74 8.18
N PRO A 738 12.37 -26.71 7.67
CA PRO A 738 13.22 -25.85 8.50
C PRO A 738 12.47 -25.08 9.58
N ILE A 739 11.16 -24.87 9.45
CA ILE A 739 10.31 -24.22 10.46
C ILE A 739 9.61 -25.24 11.39
N GLY A 740 10.02 -26.51 11.37
CA GLY A 740 9.51 -27.57 12.26
C GLY A 740 8.14 -28.12 11.87
N ARG A 741 7.71 -27.94 10.62
CA ARG A 741 6.40 -28.42 10.14
C ARG A 741 6.52 -29.62 9.21
N THR A 742 5.41 -30.35 9.02
CA THR A 742 5.36 -31.57 8.20
C THR A 742 4.61 -31.29 6.90
N LEU A 743 5.28 -31.54 5.77
CA LEU A 743 4.66 -31.40 4.45
C LEU A 743 3.86 -32.68 4.11
N ARG A 744 2.63 -32.49 3.59
CA ARG A 744 1.75 -33.57 3.12
C ARG A 744 1.10 -33.22 1.79
N GLN A 745 1.12 -34.17 0.85
CA GLN A 745 0.31 -34.05 -0.37
C GLN A 745 -1.17 -34.32 -0.06
N ARG A 746 -2.06 -33.51 -0.61
CA ARG A 746 -3.53 -33.62 -0.56
C ARG A 746 -4.15 -33.77 -1.93
N THR A 747 -5.40 -34.21 -1.98
CA THR A 747 -6.29 -34.02 -3.14
C THR A 747 -6.82 -32.58 -3.18
N THR A 748 -7.51 -32.20 -4.24
CA THR A 748 -8.23 -30.91 -4.34
C THR A 748 -9.25 -30.72 -3.22
N LEU A 749 -9.85 -31.81 -2.73
CA LEU A 749 -10.86 -31.80 -1.68
C LEU A 749 -10.28 -32.02 -0.26
N TYR A 750 -8.95 -31.82 -0.10
CA TYR A 750 -8.24 -31.96 1.18
C TYR A 750 -8.20 -33.37 1.77
N GLU A 751 -8.42 -34.38 0.94
CA GLU A 751 -8.23 -35.76 1.33
C GLU A 751 -6.74 -36.14 1.24
N PRO A 752 -6.21 -36.99 2.14
CA PRO A 752 -4.83 -37.45 2.05
C PRO A 752 -4.63 -38.34 0.81
N VAL A 753 -3.55 -38.07 0.08
CA VAL A 753 -3.12 -38.93 -1.03
C VAL A 753 -2.36 -40.10 -0.44
N GLN A 754 -2.82 -41.35 -0.70
CA GLN A 754 -2.06 -42.53 -0.32
C GLN A 754 -0.71 -42.54 -1.09
N PRO A 755 0.41 -42.89 -0.41
CA PRO A 755 1.67 -43.07 -1.12
C PRO A 755 1.48 -44.08 -2.25
N LEU A 756 1.87 -43.70 -3.49
CA LEU A 756 1.93 -44.67 -4.57
C LEU A 756 2.76 -45.85 -4.07
N ALA A 757 2.15 -47.04 -4.01
CA ALA A 757 2.90 -48.26 -3.75
C ALA A 757 4.07 -48.29 -4.74
N THR A 758 5.29 -48.27 -4.22
CA THR A 758 6.50 -48.33 -5.06
C THR A 758 6.39 -49.56 -5.91
N LYS A 759 6.32 -49.42 -7.23
CA LYS A 759 6.36 -50.54 -8.23
C LYS A 759 7.68 -51.32 -8.21
N GLU A 760 8.50 -51.22 -7.17
CA GLU A 760 9.78 -51.89 -7.01
C GLU A 760 9.73 -53.21 -6.25
N ALA A 761 8.57 -53.66 -5.82
CA ALA A 761 8.41 -54.94 -5.08
C ALA A 761 7.91 -56.12 -5.98
N ALA A 762 7.98 -55.97 -7.31
CA ALA A 762 7.58 -57.03 -8.23
C ALA A 762 8.64 -57.20 -9.36
N ARG A 763 9.88 -57.48 -8.95
CA ARG A 763 10.89 -58.11 -9.83
C ARG A 763 11.66 -59.17 -9.05
#